data_ef7443b10e3be516e61d03272614fd29
#
_entry.id   ef7443b10e3be516e61d03272614fd29
#
_cell.length_a   1.000
_cell.length_b   1.000
_cell.length_c   1.000
_cell.angle_alpha   90.00
_cell.angle_beta   90.00
_cell.angle_gamma   90.00
#
_symmetry.space_group_name_H-M   'P 1'
#
loop_
_entity.id
_entity.type
_entity.pdbx_description
1 polymer ?
#
loop_
_entity_poly.entity_id
_entity_poly.type
_entity_poly.pdbx_seq_one_letter_code
_entity_poly.pdbx_strand_id
1 'polypeptide(L)'
;MLAHEIRRKYIEFFQSRGHLHLPGAPLTPIDALGNPDTSTLFTSAGMQQFKPFFTGAATPPQTRIATVQKCLRTNDIDSVGDYSHCTLFEMLGNFSFGDYFKAEVIPWTWEFLTQVVGLDKDRFCATVYIEDDEAFRIWHEVIGLPEDRIHRLGADKNFWPADAIVEGPNGPCGPCSEVFYRVAPLEEMTSDPALTPTERYLLDDKAGRWLEVWNNVFTQFNRSEEPSGAPLLTPLPKKNNDTGAGLDRIALVSQGKESVFETDLFGPTLDQIAALSGRPYGGTMDPVDFAFRVVAEHTRSMTFCIADGILPSNEGRGYVLRYIMRRAIRYGKSVLGFDAPFLHEVAPKIIAQMGDFYPELHERRELILKTIQREEEGFRKTLDNGMGRLEEMLSSPSLQASKILPGREIFSLYDTFGFPLKLTEEIAQEHGFALDMAGFEAAMEEQRVRSRAAGGEKEVFVTSGGTPLTLDAPTLFLGYSQTGAESRIVALLSGGEQVSFARAGDSVTLALDQTPFYAESGGQVGDTGSITAPATGTTCALKIEITDTKKTGGIFFHTGRVLEGEATVGQSVTAAVDAARRRHIMRNHTATHLLQAALRQTLGGHVHQKGSLVAPERLRFDFTHTQPMTAEEIKKVEESVNAHVLADTDVTIFTDIPIAEARARGAMALFGEKYGDSVRMVEIPGFSLELCGGIHLNNTAQVGLFKILSESGVASGVRRIEAVTGAGAYEFVQRREETLMQLAGLLKSSASDVLTATERLLAQRQDLEKQNKQLRAGGGGAQTAELTPQDLNGIAVVIEQLDSADPEMLANLADSTAQRLHSAVIVLGTVSAGKVSFAAKVTPDLIAQGLHAGNLVREVAKIAGGGGGGRADFAQAGGRDPGKLAEALAAVPGLITAQRTVGAK
;
A
#
# COMPACT_ATOMS: atom_id res chain seq x y z
N MET A 1 -8.38 -15.21 37.01
CA MET A 1 -7.73 -16.25 36.16
C MET A 1 -7.03 -15.53 35.01
N LEU A 2 -5.84 -15.96 34.63
CA LEU A 2 -5.09 -15.33 33.52
C LEU A 2 -5.68 -15.75 32.16
N ALA A 3 -5.53 -14.90 31.15
CA ALA A 3 -6.11 -15.15 29.82
C ALA A 3 -5.63 -16.47 29.16
N HIS A 4 -4.34 -16.80 29.28
CA HIS A 4 -3.80 -18.05 28.76
C HIS A 4 -4.37 -19.30 29.49
N GLU A 5 -4.71 -19.19 30.80
CA GLU A 5 -5.36 -20.25 31.54
C GLU A 5 -6.82 -20.43 31.11
N ILE A 6 -7.55 -19.30 30.88
CA ILE A 6 -8.92 -19.32 30.36
C ILE A 6 -8.94 -20.05 29.02
N ARG A 7 -8.04 -19.67 28.10
CA ARG A 7 -7.91 -20.29 26.78
C ARG A 7 -7.67 -21.80 26.87
N ARG A 8 -6.70 -22.21 27.65
CA ARG A 8 -6.38 -23.62 27.88
C ARG A 8 -7.57 -24.40 28.49
N LYS A 9 -8.14 -23.87 29.57
CA LYS A 9 -9.27 -24.51 30.26
C LYS A 9 -10.53 -24.60 29.40
N TYR A 10 -10.76 -23.62 28.52
CA TYR A 10 -11.85 -23.65 27.55
C TYR A 10 -11.70 -24.82 26.57
N ILE A 11 -10.53 -24.97 26.00
CA ILE A 11 -10.22 -26.08 25.08
C ILE A 11 -10.37 -27.44 25.83
N GLU A 12 -9.75 -27.58 26.99
CA GLU A 12 -9.83 -28.81 27.81
C GLU A 12 -11.28 -29.16 28.19
N PHE A 13 -12.09 -28.16 28.58
CA PHE A 13 -13.49 -28.32 28.95
C PHE A 13 -14.34 -28.87 27.80
N PHE A 14 -14.20 -28.32 26.61
CA PHE A 14 -14.95 -28.78 25.44
C PHE A 14 -14.38 -30.07 24.84
N GLN A 15 -13.08 -30.32 24.92
CA GLN A 15 -12.51 -31.63 24.57
C GLN A 15 -13.03 -32.76 25.47
N SER A 16 -13.19 -32.51 26.78
CA SER A 16 -13.78 -33.48 27.70
C SER A 16 -15.25 -33.83 27.37
N ARG A 17 -15.90 -32.96 26.54
CA ARG A 17 -17.28 -33.17 26.03
C ARG A 17 -17.29 -33.64 24.58
N GLY A 18 -16.15 -34.17 24.11
CA GLY A 18 -16.04 -34.79 22.79
C GLY A 18 -15.88 -33.78 21.63
N HIS A 19 -15.43 -32.56 21.90
CA HIS A 19 -15.13 -31.59 20.81
C HIS A 19 -13.72 -31.80 20.27
N LEU A 20 -13.59 -31.74 18.95
CA LEU A 20 -12.31 -31.64 18.27
C LEU A 20 -11.81 -30.18 18.36
N HIS A 21 -10.62 -29.96 18.91
CA HIS A 21 -10.00 -28.64 18.84
C HIS A 21 -9.38 -28.43 17.45
N LEU A 22 -9.82 -27.38 16.77
CA LEU A 22 -9.24 -26.90 15.52
C LEU A 22 -8.60 -25.50 15.72
N PRO A 23 -7.47 -25.21 15.05
CA PRO A 23 -6.92 -23.88 15.04
C PRO A 23 -7.91 -22.86 14.49
N GLY A 24 -7.83 -21.62 14.96
CA GLY A 24 -8.57 -20.50 14.40
C GLY A 24 -8.08 -20.16 12.99
N ALA A 25 -8.99 -19.67 12.15
CA ALA A 25 -8.66 -19.18 10.82
C ALA A 25 -7.81 -17.88 10.89
N PRO A 26 -7.04 -17.55 9.84
CA PRO A 26 -6.36 -16.27 9.77
C PRO A 26 -7.34 -15.10 9.69
N LEU A 27 -6.85 -13.88 9.98
CA LEU A 27 -7.64 -12.64 9.87
C LEU A 27 -8.09 -12.34 8.44
N THR A 28 -7.41 -12.90 7.44
CA THR A 28 -7.93 -12.94 6.07
C THR A 28 -8.96 -14.06 5.98
N PRO A 29 -10.26 -13.74 5.77
CA PRO A 29 -11.32 -14.73 5.87
C PRO A 29 -11.17 -15.85 4.84
N ILE A 30 -11.10 -17.07 5.35
CA ILE A 30 -11.13 -18.33 4.58
C ILE A 30 -12.07 -19.31 5.27
N ASP A 31 -12.75 -20.14 4.49
CA ASP A 31 -13.57 -21.22 5.06
C ASP A 31 -12.70 -22.44 5.41
N ALA A 32 -13.28 -23.41 6.09
CA ALA A 32 -12.60 -24.65 6.50
C ALA A 32 -12.14 -25.52 5.31
N LEU A 33 -12.54 -25.21 4.10
CA LEU A 33 -12.12 -25.86 2.86
C LEU A 33 -10.99 -25.08 2.15
N GLY A 34 -10.56 -23.93 2.74
CA GLY A 34 -9.53 -23.05 2.19
C GLY A 34 -10.05 -22.06 1.14
N ASN A 35 -11.38 -21.91 0.99
CA ASN A 35 -11.94 -20.95 0.06
C ASN A 35 -12.00 -19.54 0.68
N PRO A 36 -11.67 -18.47 -0.07
CA PRO A 36 -11.86 -17.12 0.41
C PRO A 36 -13.32 -16.82 0.72
N ASP A 37 -13.60 -16.32 1.91
CA ASP A 37 -14.90 -15.74 2.25
C ASP A 37 -14.84 -14.23 1.98
N THR A 38 -15.62 -13.77 1.00
CA THR A 38 -15.69 -12.37 0.60
C THR A 38 -16.83 -11.61 1.27
N SER A 39 -17.58 -12.24 2.17
CA SER A 39 -18.71 -11.61 2.87
C SER A 39 -18.28 -10.51 3.85
N THR A 40 -17.05 -10.59 4.37
CA THR A 40 -16.46 -9.59 5.25
C THR A 40 -15.01 -9.30 4.88
N LEU A 41 -14.54 -8.12 5.28
CA LEU A 41 -13.16 -7.70 5.00
C LEU A 41 -12.15 -8.49 5.85
N PHE A 42 -12.49 -8.76 7.11
CA PHE A 42 -11.67 -9.52 8.06
C PHE A 42 -12.51 -10.64 8.69
N THR A 43 -11.86 -11.64 9.24
CA THR A 43 -12.53 -12.64 10.08
C THR A 43 -13.07 -11.95 11.34
N SER A 44 -14.39 -11.86 11.46
CA SER A 44 -15.08 -11.08 12.49
C SER A 44 -15.79 -11.96 13.53
N ALA A 45 -15.91 -13.28 13.28
CA ALA A 45 -16.56 -14.24 14.16
C ALA A 45 -15.97 -15.65 14.00
N GLY A 46 -16.04 -16.45 15.05
CA GLY A 46 -15.54 -17.83 15.09
C GLY A 46 -16.20 -18.78 14.11
N MET A 47 -17.50 -18.57 13.85
CA MET A 47 -18.29 -19.42 12.96
C MET A 47 -17.93 -19.24 11.48
N GLN A 48 -17.27 -18.14 11.11
CA GLN A 48 -17.10 -17.74 9.70
C GLN A 48 -16.39 -18.82 8.87
N GLN A 49 -15.39 -19.47 9.42
CA GLN A 49 -14.70 -20.58 8.75
C GLN A 49 -15.58 -21.81 8.56
N PHE A 50 -16.64 -21.97 9.36
CA PHE A 50 -17.49 -23.17 9.39
C PHE A 50 -18.80 -23.03 8.60
N LYS A 51 -19.03 -21.92 7.88
CA LYS A 51 -20.24 -21.71 7.06
C LYS A 51 -20.62 -22.93 6.19
N PRO A 52 -19.68 -23.60 5.47
CA PRO A 52 -20.02 -24.79 4.69
C PRO A 52 -20.57 -25.96 5.52
N PHE A 53 -20.18 -26.09 6.78
CA PHE A 53 -20.66 -27.15 7.65
C PHE A 53 -22.07 -26.86 8.19
N PHE A 54 -22.37 -25.59 8.51
CA PHE A 54 -23.71 -25.16 8.93
C PHE A 54 -24.75 -25.32 7.83
N THR A 55 -24.39 -25.02 6.59
CA THR A 55 -25.29 -25.15 5.44
C THR A 55 -25.43 -26.59 4.92
N GLY A 56 -24.58 -27.50 5.38
CA GLY A 56 -24.52 -28.87 4.84
C GLY A 56 -23.82 -28.98 3.49
N ALA A 57 -23.19 -27.93 3.00
CA ALA A 57 -22.40 -27.95 1.75
C ALA A 57 -21.14 -28.81 1.89
N ALA A 58 -20.66 -29.01 3.10
CA ALA A 58 -19.54 -29.90 3.41
C ALA A 58 -19.77 -30.65 4.72
N THR A 59 -19.13 -31.80 4.85
CA THR A 59 -19.16 -32.61 6.08
C THR A 59 -18.05 -32.16 7.03
N PRO A 60 -18.33 -31.80 8.28
CA PRO A 60 -17.30 -31.43 9.23
C PRO A 60 -16.47 -32.67 9.61
N PRO A 61 -15.19 -32.50 9.99
CA PRO A 61 -14.33 -33.60 10.41
C PRO A 61 -14.86 -34.28 11.69
N GLN A 62 -15.63 -33.55 12.51
CA GLN A 62 -16.36 -34.02 13.67
C GLN A 62 -17.58 -33.15 13.91
N THR A 63 -18.67 -33.69 14.46
CA THR A 63 -19.92 -32.96 14.72
C THR A 63 -19.78 -31.91 15.83
N ARG A 64 -18.75 -32.02 16.69
CA ARG A 64 -18.42 -31.10 17.77
C ARG A 64 -17.05 -30.53 17.55
N ILE A 65 -16.95 -29.22 17.41
CA ILE A 65 -15.68 -28.51 17.19
C ILE A 65 -15.55 -27.40 18.23
N ALA A 66 -14.34 -27.19 18.74
CA ALA A 66 -14.01 -26.03 19.57
C ALA A 66 -12.79 -25.31 18.96
N THR A 67 -12.78 -23.99 19.03
CA THR A 67 -11.67 -23.15 18.52
C THR A 67 -11.49 -21.90 19.35
N VAL A 68 -10.30 -21.34 19.31
CA VAL A 68 -10.00 -19.97 19.76
C VAL A 68 -9.70 -19.17 18.51
N GLN A 69 -10.60 -18.25 18.16
CA GLN A 69 -10.53 -17.48 16.90
C GLN A 69 -10.08 -16.05 17.17
N LYS A 70 -9.00 -15.64 16.53
CA LYS A 70 -8.65 -14.23 16.42
C LYS A 70 -9.62 -13.53 15.48
N CYS A 71 -10.26 -12.47 15.97
CA CYS A 71 -11.26 -11.68 15.25
C CYS A 71 -10.82 -10.24 15.13
N LEU A 72 -11.16 -9.59 14.02
CA LEU A 72 -10.90 -8.17 13.83
C LEU A 72 -12.19 -7.49 13.33
N ARG A 73 -12.68 -6.50 14.10
CA ARG A 73 -13.86 -5.69 13.79
C ARG A 73 -13.47 -4.25 13.52
N THR A 74 -13.75 -3.80 12.31
CA THR A 74 -13.36 -2.45 11.86
C THR A 74 -14.23 -1.35 12.42
N ASN A 75 -15.47 -1.67 12.81
CA ASN A 75 -16.41 -0.70 13.38
C ASN A 75 -15.97 -0.21 14.78
N ASP A 76 -15.14 -0.99 15.47
CA ASP A 76 -14.70 -0.69 16.83
C ASP A 76 -13.43 0.16 16.88
N ILE A 77 -12.75 0.40 15.72
CA ILE A 77 -11.46 1.10 15.67
C ILE A 77 -11.53 2.49 16.32
N ASP A 78 -12.59 3.25 16.01
CA ASP A 78 -12.74 4.63 16.50
C ASP A 78 -13.05 4.70 18.00
N SER A 79 -13.63 3.62 18.57
CA SER A 79 -13.93 3.48 19.99
C SER A 79 -12.74 3.03 20.84
N VAL A 80 -11.68 2.48 20.20
CA VAL A 80 -10.47 2.06 20.92
C VAL A 80 -9.82 3.22 21.65
N GLY A 81 -9.54 3.02 22.91
CA GLY A 81 -9.07 4.02 23.88
C GLY A 81 -9.99 4.16 25.06
N ASP A 82 -11.25 3.70 24.97
CA ASP A 82 -12.13 3.52 26.11
C ASP A 82 -11.72 2.30 26.97
N TYR A 83 -12.56 1.89 27.90
CA TYR A 83 -12.24 0.80 28.84
C TYR A 83 -12.40 -0.62 28.29
N SER A 84 -13.11 -0.83 27.16
CA SER A 84 -13.57 -2.17 26.77
C SER A 84 -13.45 -2.51 25.28
N HIS A 85 -13.40 -1.51 24.38
CA HIS A 85 -13.36 -1.77 22.94
C HIS A 85 -11.96 -2.15 22.46
N CYS A 86 -11.91 -3.23 21.68
CA CYS A 86 -10.71 -3.71 20.99
C CYS A 86 -11.05 -3.99 19.54
N THR A 87 -10.18 -3.54 18.63
CA THR A 87 -10.26 -3.89 17.21
C THR A 87 -9.96 -5.38 16.97
N LEU A 88 -8.90 -5.87 17.62
CA LEU A 88 -8.54 -7.29 17.65
C LEU A 88 -8.90 -7.88 19.01
N PHE A 89 -9.59 -9.01 18.99
CA PHE A 89 -9.93 -9.78 20.18
C PHE A 89 -9.98 -11.27 19.88
N GLU A 90 -9.98 -12.08 20.94
CA GLU A 90 -10.09 -13.54 20.83
C GLU A 90 -11.50 -13.99 21.17
N MET A 91 -12.11 -14.75 20.26
CA MET A 91 -13.42 -15.36 20.43
C MET A 91 -13.27 -16.86 20.71
N LEU A 92 -13.71 -17.30 21.87
CA LEU A 92 -13.82 -18.72 22.23
C LEU A 92 -15.10 -19.26 21.60
N GLY A 93 -14.99 -20.30 20.78
CA GLY A 93 -16.11 -20.86 20.05
C GLY A 93 -16.25 -22.36 20.24
N ASN A 94 -17.48 -22.82 20.49
CA ASN A 94 -17.84 -24.24 20.45
C ASN A 94 -19.04 -24.43 19.52
N PHE A 95 -18.91 -25.36 18.63
CA PHE A 95 -19.80 -25.55 17.49
C PHE A 95 -20.39 -26.94 17.48
N SER A 96 -21.71 -27.02 17.20
CA SER A 96 -22.45 -28.27 16.99
C SER A 96 -23.01 -28.31 15.56
N PHE A 97 -22.70 -29.34 14.84
CA PHE A 97 -23.24 -29.55 13.48
C PHE A 97 -24.27 -30.67 13.49
N GLY A 98 -25.46 -30.36 14.07
CA GLY A 98 -26.57 -31.28 14.20
C GLY A 98 -26.37 -32.39 15.26
N ASP A 99 -25.64 -32.10 16.33
CA ASP A 99 -25.36 -32.98 17.45
C ASP A 99 -26.09 -32.49 18.71
N TYR A 100 -25.53 -31.56 19.47
CA TYR A 100 -26.16 -30.94 20.65
C TYR A 100 -26.83 -29.61 20.29
N PHE A 101 -27.72 -29.15 21.17
CA PHE A 101 -28.44 -27.88 21.00
C PHE A 101 -28.59 -27.17 22.36
N LYS A 102 -29.67 -26.42 22.55
CA LYS A 102 -29.94 -25.58 23.76
C LYS A 102 -29.83 -26.31 25.07
N ALA A 103 -30.39 -27.53 25.14
CA ALA A 103 -30.45 -28.32 26.37
C ALA A 103 -29.09 -28.68 26.94
N GLU A 104 -28.08 -28.80 26.09
CA GLU A 104 -26.69 -29.09 26.48
C GLU A 104 -25.85 -27.82 26.61
N VAL A 105 -25.91 -26.90 25.59
CA VAL A 105 -24.97 -25.81 25.55
C VAL A 105 -25.20 -24.75 26.61
N ILE A 106 -26.48 -24.44 26.96
CA ILE A 106 -26.79 -23.48 28.04
C ILE A 106 -26.22 -23.95 29.38
N PRO A 107 -26.45 -25.20 29.85
CA PRO A 107 -25.78 -25.72 31.02
C PRO A 107 -24.25 -25.72 30.97
N TRP A 108 -23.64 -26.03 29.80
CA TRP A 108 -22.18 -25.99 29.65
C TRP A 108 -21.63 -24.59 29.77
N THR A 109 -22.30 -23.60 29.15
CA THR A 109 -21.97 -22.18 29.31
C THR A 109 -21.96 -21.77 30.78
N TRP A 110 -23.04 -22.12 31.52
CA TRP A 110 -23.15 -21.81 32.94
C TRP A 110 -22.09 -22.52 33.79
N GLU A 111 -21.84 -23.79 33.52
CA GLU A 111 -20.82 -24.58 34.21
C GLU A 111 -19.43 -24.02 34.00
N PHE A 112 -19.10 -23.66 32.72
CA PHE A 112 -17.80 -23.08 32.43
C PHE A 112 -17.58 -21.75 33.14
N LEU A 113 -18.52 -20.84 33.07
CA LEU A 113 -18.40 -19.52 33.68
C LEU A 113 -18.35 -19.57 35.21
N THR A 114 -19.20 -20.41 35.83
CA THR A 114 -19.39 -20.42 37.31
C THR A 114 -18.50 -21.42 38.04
N GLN A 115 -18.15 -22.57 37.41
CA GLN A 115 -17.37 -23.61 38.08
C GLN A 115 -15.92 -23.65 37.59
N VAL A 116 -15.68 -23.48 36.28
CA VAL A 116 -14.32 -23.54 35.72
C VAL A 116 -13.61 -22.19 35.85
N VAL A 117 -14.25 -21.10 35.45
CA VAL A 117 -13.71 -19.73 35.61
C VAL A 117 -13.90 -19.26 37.05
N GLY A 118 -14.99 -19.65 37.72
CA GLY A 118 -15.27 -19.34 39.13
C GLY A 118 -15.92 -17.98 39.33
N LEU A 119 -16.72 -17.51 38.39
CA LEU A 119 -17.41 -16.21 38.48
C LEU A 119 -18.63 -16.30 39.41
N ASP A 120 -18.95 -15.20 40.08
CA ASP A 120 -20.06 -15.09 41.03
C ASP A 120 -21.41 -15.22 40.32
N LYS A 121 -22.17 -16.24 40.70
CA LYS A 121 -23.49 -16.56 40.15
C LYS A 121 -24.53 -15.43 40.32
N ASP A 122 -24.37 -14.63 41.37
CA ASP A 122 -25.31 -13.55 41.69
C ASP A 122 -25.12 -12.29 40.84
N ARG A 123 -24.09 -12.29 40.02
CA ARG A 123 -23.76 -11.18 39.12
C ARG A 123 -24.15 -11.45 37.66
N PHE A 124 -24.84 -12.56 37.35
CA PHE A 124 -25.26 -12.88 36.00
C PHE A 124 -26.72 -12.54 35.73
N CYS A 125 -27.00 -12.13 34.49
CA CYS A 125 -28.31 -12.22 33.87
C CYS A 125 -28.18 -12.84 32.47
N ALA A 126 -29.28 -13.30 31.89
CA ALA A 126 -29.34 -13.84 30.55
C ALA A 126 -30.38 -13.08 29.70
N THR A 127 -30.09 -12.93 28.40
CA THR A 127 -31.10 -12.47 27.44
C THR A 127 -31.49 -13.61 26.52
N VAL A 128 -32.71 -13.63 26.05
CA VAL A 128 -33.24 -14.62 25.10
C VAL A 128 -34.15 -13.95 24.08
N TYR A 129 -34.19 -14.51 22.86
CA TYR A 129 -35.14 -14.04 21.87
C TYR A 129 -36.56 -14.14 22.33
N ILE A 130 -37.36 -13.13 22.07
CA ILE A 130 -38.73 -12.98 22.64
C ILE A 130 -39.62 -14.20 22.43
N GLU A 131 -39.46 -14.93 21.32
CA GLU A 131 -40.22 -16.13 20.99
C GLU A 131 -39.54 -17.45 21.46
N ASP A 132 -38.35 -17.36 22.07
CA ASP A 132 -37.58 -18.56 22.47
C ASP A 132 -37.92 -19.05 23.87
N ASP A 133 -39.11 -19.66 24.02
CA ASP A 133 -39.55 -20.25 25.29
C ASP A 133 -38.70 -21.43 25.77
N GLU A 134 -38.01 -22.13 24.86
CA GLU A 134 -37.14 -23.25 25.21
C GLU A 134 -35.89 -22.75 25.94
N ALA A 135 -35.21 -21.74 25.41
CA ALA A 135 -34.05 -21.14 26.06
C ALA A 135 -34.42 -20.51 27.40
N PHE A 136 -35.54 -19.80 27.47
CA PHE A 136 -36.07 -19.22 28.73
C PHE A 136 -36.25 -20.27 29.79
N ARG A 137 -36.95 -21.40 29.48
CA ARG A 137 -37.18 -22.49 30.42
C ARG A 137 -35.89 -23.13 30.90
N ILE A 138 -34.92 -23.32 30.03
CA ILE A 138 -33.63 -23.91 30.42
C ILE A 138 -32.91 -22.99 31.41
N TRP A 139 -32.88 -21.70 31.18
CA TRP A 139 -32.27 -20.75 32.11
C TRP A 139 -32.98 -20.73 33.45
N HIS A 140 -34.35 -20.78 33.46
CA HIS A 140 -35.14 -20.69 34.67
C HIS A 140 -35.18 -22.02 35.42
N GLU A 141 -35.60 -23.10 34.75
CA GLU A 141 -35.91 -24.38 35.41
C GLU A 141 -34.66 -25.28 35.59
N VAL A 142 -33.70 -25.25 34.63
CA VAL A 142 -32.54 -26.14 34.70
C VAL A 142 -31.36 -25.43 35.38
N ILE A 143 -31.08 -24.20 35.02
CA ILE A 143 -29.98 -23.42 35.62
C ILE A 143 -30.40 -22.86 36.98
N GLY A 144 -31.69 -22.55 37.15
CA GLY A 144 -32.20 -21.94 38.35
C GLY A 144 -31.99 -20.43 38.44
N LEU A 145 -31.77 -19.78 37.27
CA LEU A 145 -31.66 -18.33 37.22
C LEU A 145 -33.03 -17.70 37.54
N PRO A 146 -33.13 -16.72 38.46
CA PRO A 146 -34.38 -16.03 38.77
C PRO A 146 -35.02 -15.41 37.52
N GLU A 147 -36.33 -15.44 37.40
CA GLU A 147 -37.06 -14.94 36.23
C GLU A 147 -36.79 -13.48 35.95
N ASP A 148 -36.58 -12.65 36.97
CA ASP A 148 -36.25 -11.24 36.86
C ASP A 148 -34.84 -10.97 36.38
N ARG A 149 -34.01 -12.00 36.19
CA ARG A 149 -32.69 -11.97 35.57
C ARG A 149 -32.66 -12.61 34.18
N ILE A 150 -33.79 -12.95 33.58
CA ILE A 150 -33.91 -13.49 32.23
C ILE A 150 -34.75 -12.52 31.39
N HIS A 151 -34.11 -11.83 30.47
CA HIS A 151 -34.76 -10.75 29.73
C HIS A 151 -35.08 -11.20 28.28
N ARG A 152 -36.36 -11.05 27.87
CA ARG A 152 -36.83 -11.37 26.52
C ARG A 152 -36.74 -10.14 25.67
N LEU A 153 -35.92 -10.23 24.60
CA LEU A 153 -35.63 -9.10 23.72
C LEU A 153 -35.91 -9.42 22.25
N GLY A 154 -36.04 -8.40 21.43
CA GLY A 154 -36.32 -8.50 20.00
C GLY A 154 -35.17 -9.03 19.15
N ALA A 155 -35.41 -9.09 17.86
CA ALA A 155 -34.41 -9.55 16.89
C ALA A 155 -33.20 -8.61 16.75
N ASP A 156 -33.37 -7.35 17.09
CA ASP A 156 -32.29 -6.37 17.15
C ASP A 156 -31.22 -6.69 18.20
N LYS A 157 -31.58 -7.52 19.19
CA LYS A 157 -30.73 -7.92 20.32
C LYS A 157 -30.43 -9.42 20.35
N ASN A 158 -31.47 -10.27 20.27
CA ASN A 158 -31.35 -11.70 20.43
C ASN A 158 -31.60 -12.53 19.17
N PHE A 159 -31.18 -12.03 18.03
CA PHE A 159 -31.08 -12.79 16.77
C PHE A 159 -29.72 -12.52 16.15
N TRP A 160 -29.03 -13.52 15.65
CA TRP A 160 -27.71 -13.35 15.07
C TRP A 160 -27.67 -13.81 13.60
N PRO A 161 -27.14 -13.01 12.66
CA PRO A 161 -26.77 -11.60 12.84
C PRO A 161 -27.94 -10.73 13.30
N ALA A 162 -27.67 -9.62 13.96
CA ALA A 162 -28.72 -8.71 14.43
C ALA A 162 -29.65 -8.32 13.26
N ASP A 163 -30.93 -8.27 13.53
CA ASP A 163 -31.99 -7.97 12.55
C ASP A 163 -32.00 -8.84 11.28
N ALA A 164 -31.39 -10.03 11.28
CA ALA A 164 -31.36 -10.90 10.09
C ALA A 164 -32.74 -11.30 9.55
N ILE A 165 -33.80 -11.17 10.36
CA ILE A 165 -35.19 -11.37 9.90
C ILE A 165 -35.73 -10.19 9.06
N VAL A 166 -35.12 -9.02 9.14
CA VAL A 166 -35.51 -7.81 8.40
C VAL A 166 -34.44 -7.44 7.35
N GLU A 167 -33.19 -7.33 7.77
CA GLU A 167 -32.06 -6.98 6.95
C GLU A 167 -30.81 -7.77 7.39
N GLY A 168 -29.67 -7.59 6.73
CA GLY A 168 -28.42 -8.21 7.13
C GLY A 168 -27.85 -9.16 6.07
N PRO A 169 -26.69 -9.75 6.33
CA PRO A 169 -26.00 -10.61 5.37
C PRO A 169 -26.72 -11.94 5.15
N ASN A 170 -26.65 -12.47 3.93
CA ASN A 170 -27.12 -13.81 3.61
C ASN A 170 -26.23 -14.88 4.28
N GLY A 171 -26.83 -15.98 4.72
CA GLY A 171 -26.14 -17.11 5.34
C GLY A 171 -26.84 -17.69 6.55
N PRO A 172 -26.14 -18.59 7.28
CA PRO A 172 -26.68 -19.23 8.50
C PRO A 172 -27.00 -18.19 9.58
N CYS A 173 -28.16 -18.31 10.19
CA CYS A 173 -28.67 -17.39 11.20
C CYS A 173 -29.62 -18.08 12.18
N GLY A 174 -29.96 -17.40 13.28
CA GLY A 174 -30.93 -17.92 14.25
C GLY A 174 -31.03 -17.06 15.50
N PRO A 175 -32.03 -17.34 16.37
CA PRO A 175 -32.15 -16.69 17.67
C PRO A 175 -30.91 -16.97 18.51
N CYS A 176 -30.60 -16.08 19.44
CA CYS A 176 -29.50 -16.28 20.37
C CYS A 176 -29.88 -16.00 21.81
N SER A 177 -29.05 -16.51 22.72
CA SER A 177 -29.12 -16.25 24.15
C SER A 177 -27.76 -15.76 24.62
N GLU A 178 -27.73 -14.55 25.15
CA GLU A 178 -26.52 -13.91 25.65
C GLU A 178 -26.44 -13.94 27.16
N VAL A 179 -25.23 -13.99 27.67
CA VAL A 179 -24.95 -14.00 29.11
C VAL A 179 -24.16 -12.74 29.44
N PHE A 180 -24.70 -11.96 30.35
CA PHE A 180 -24.11 -10.72 30.83
C PHE A 180 -23.65 -10.86 32.27
N TYR A 181 -22.55 -10.24 32.58
CA TYR A 181 -21.99 -10.14 33.92
C TYR A 181 -22.05 -8.70 34.42
N ARG A 182 -22.57 -8.49 35.61
CA ARG A 182 -22.64 -7.17 36.24
C ARG A 182 -21.26 -6.70 36.67
N VAL A 183 -20.78 -5.64 36.03
CA VAL A 183 -19.46 -5.03 36.33
C VAL A 183 -19.60 -3.90 37.35
N ALA A 184 -20.73 -3.20 37.38
CA ALA A 184 -20.98 -2.15 38.35
C ALA A 184 -21.31 -2.68 39.77
N PRO A 185 -21.06 -1.88 40.81
CA PRO A 185 -21.56 -2.12 42.18
C PRO A 185 -23.09 -2.21 42.21
N LEU A 186 -23.63 -2.95 43.20
CA LEU A 186 -25.07 -3.16 43.30
C LEU A 186 -25.84 -1.85 43.53
N GLU A 187 -25.28 -0.93 44.30
CA GLU A 187 -25.83 0.38 44.63
C GLU A 187 -25.97 1.32 43.41
N GLU A 188 -25.26 1.07 42.34
CA GLU A 188 -25.34 1.84 41.11
C GLU A 188 -26.38 1.32 40.12
N MET A 189 -26.92 0.10 40.38
CA MET A 189 -27.93 -0.52 39.52
C MET A 189 -29.27 0.21 39.62
N THR A 190 -30.00 0.26 38.51
CA THR A 190 -31.33 0.86 38.46
C THR A 190 -32.30 0.11 39.36
N SER A 191 -32.85 0.77 40.40
CA SER A 191 -33.71 0.19 41.42
C SER A 191 -35.13 0.77 41.39
N ASP A 192 -35.54 1.48 40.32
CA ASP A 192 -36.89 2.04 40.21
C ASP A 192 -37.96 0.92 40.16
N PRO A 193 -38.85 0.87 41.17
CA PRO A 193 -39.89 -0.15 41.21
C PRO A 193 -41.01 0.04 40.19
N ALA A 194 -41.09 1.22 39.53
CA ALA A 194 -42.06 1.47 38.47
C ALA A 194 -41.68 0.80 37.15
N LEU A 195 -40.38 0.40 36.96
CA LEU A 195 -39.86 -0.25 35.79
C LEU A 195 -39.91 -1.78 35.95
N THR A 196 -40.21 -2.48 34.86
CA THR A 196 -40.07 -3.94 34.77
C THR A 196 -38.59 -4.34 34.90
N PRO A 197 -38.28 -5.59 35.25
CA PRO A 197 -36.91 -6.09 35.30
C PRO A 197 -36.18 -5.88 33.98
N THR A 198 -36.83 -6.09 32.85
CA THR A 198 -36.23 -5.87 31.49
C THR A 198 -35.97 -4.42 31.20
N GLU A 199 -36.84 -3.47 31.56
CA GLU A 199 -36.60 -2.06 31.40
C GLU A 199 -35.41 -1.57 32.25
N ARG A 200 -35.30 -2.06 33.51
CA ARG A 200 -34.10 -1.78 34.34
C ARG A 200 -32.82 -2.31 33.69
N TYR A 201 -32.87 -3.55 33.24
CA TYR A 201 -31.73 -4.15 32.52
C TYR A 201 -31.31 -3.28 31.32
N LEU A 202 -32.22 -2.85 30.45
CA LEU A 202 -31.91 -2.03 29.26
C LEU A 202 -31.29 -0.67 29.60
N LEU A 203 -31.73 -0.06 30.72
CA LEU A 203 -31.13 1.19 31.22
C LEU A 203 -29.72 0.96 31.74
N ASP A 204 -29.50 -0.13 32.45
CA ASP A 204 -28.21 -0.50 33.02
C ASP A 204 -27.23 -0.98 31.95
N ASP A 205 -27.69 -1.71 30.93
CA ASP A 205 -26.91 -2.09 29.75
C ASP A 205 -26.43 -0.85 28.97
N LYS A 206 -27.36 0.06 28.69
CA LYS A 206 -27.04 1.32 28.05
C LYS A 206 -26.04 2.18 28.86
N ALA A 207 -26.05 2.06 30.16
CA ALA A 207 -25.12 2.75 31.06
C ALA A 207 -23.77 2.00 31.23
N GLY A 208 -23.55 0.86 30.53
CA GLY A 208 -22.34 0.07 30.63
C GLY A 208 -22.16 -0.68 31.94
N ARG A 209 -23.23 -0.93 32.69
CA ARG A 209 -23.23 -1.65 33.99
C ARG A 209 -23.23 -3.17 33.82
N TRP A 210 -23.65 -3.64 32.66
CA TRP A 210 -23.61 -5.03 32.24
C TRP A 210 -22.54 -5.21 31.13
N LEU A 211 -21.83 -6.31 31.16
CA LEU A 211 -20.87 -6.72 30.15
C LEU A 211 -21.27 -8.08 29.59
N GLU A 212 -21.56 -8.13 28.30
CA GLU A 212 -21.74 -9.39 27.57
C GLU A 212 -20.45 -10.21 27.59
N VAL A 213 -20.49 -11.43 28.11
CA VAL A 213 -19.33 -12.33 28.19
C VAL A 213 -19.48 -13.58 27.32
N TRP A 214 -20.72 -13.90 26.91
CA TRP A 214 -20.99 -15.12 26.13
C TRP A 214 -22.27 -14.99 25.31
N ASN A 215 -22.24 -15.49 24.08
CA ASN A 215 -23.42 -15.56 23.20
C ASN A 215 -23.57 -16.99 22.66
N ASN A 216 -24.71 -17.63 22.86
CA ASN A 216 -25.10 -18.91 22.26
C ASN A 216 -26.06 -18.63 21.11
N VAL A 217 -25.61 -18.83 19.87
CA VAL A 217 -26.44 -18.67 18.67
C VAL A 217 -26.99 -20.01 18.23
N PHE A 218 -28.31 -20.10 18.19
CA PHE A 218 -29.04 -21.32 17.80
C PHE A 218 -29.30 -21.29 16.30
N THR A 219 -28.28 -21.63 15.54
CA THR A 219 -28.27 -21.52 14.09
C THR A 219 -29.18 -22.59 13.47
N GLN A 220 -30.36 -22.19 13.06
CA GLN A 220 -31.39 -23.10 12.55
C GLN A 220 -32.00 -22.65 11.23
N PHE A 221 -31.66 -21.45 10.73
CA PHE A 221 -32.12 -20.90 9.46
C PHE A 221 -30.96 -20.51 8.58
N ASN A 222 -31.24 -20.46 7.27
CA ASN A 222 -30.38 -19.82 6.29
C ASN A 222 -31.13 -18.64 5.69
N ARG A 223 -30.59 -17.45 5.85
CA ARG A 223 -31.10 -16.22 5.24
C ARG A 223 -30.66 -16.15 3.78
N SER A 224 -31.61 -15.82 2.92
CA SER A 224 -31.41 -15.45 1.53
C SER A 224 -32.34 -14.29 1.18
N GLU A 225 -32.30 -13.81 -0.04
CA GLU A 225 -33.20 -12.78 -0.54
C GLU A 225 -34.07 -13.35 -1.66
N GLU A 226 -35.35 -13.01 -1.64
CA GLU A 226 -36.23 -13.25 -2.77
C GLU A 226 -35.86 -12.34 -3.95
N PRO A 227 -36.29 -12.64 -5.18
CA PRO A 227 -36.11 -11.72 -6.32
C PRO A 227 -36.70 -10.31 -6.12
N SER A 228 -37.62 -10.16 -5.17
CA SER A 228 -38.18 -8.89 -4.72
C SER A 228 -37.27 -8.07 -3.79
N GLY A 229 -36.16 -8.67 -3.31
CA GLY A 229 -35.29 -8.11 -2.28
C GLY A 229 -35.77 -8.37 -0.83
N ALA A 230 -36.90 -9.06 -0.64
CA ALA A 230 -37.37 -9.40 0.69
C ALA A 230 -36.55 -10.52 1.33
N PRO A 231 -36.31 -10.47 2.66
CA PRO A 231 -35.59 -11.54 3.35
C PRO A 231 -36.38 -12.84 3.37
N LEU A 232 -35.70 -13.93 3.04
CA LEU A 232 -36.25 -15.29 3.09
C LEU A 232 -35.45 -16.13 4.06
N LEU A 233 -36.09 -16.60 5.12
CA LEU A 233 -35.51 -17.54 6.08
C LEU A 233 -35.95 -18.97 5.75
N THR A 234 -35.00 -19.82 5.36
CA THR A 234 -35.25 -21.25 5.12
C THR A 234 -34.64 -22.08 6.25
N PRO A 235 -35.32 -23.11 6.79
CA PRO A 235 -34.73 -23.99 7.79
C PRO A 235 -33.46 -24.66 7.27
N LEU A 236 -32.41 -24.70 8.08
CA LEU A 236 -31.21 -25.50 7.80
C LEU A 236 -31.53 -26.99 7.88
N PRO A 237 -30.75 -27.85 7.19
CA PRO A 237 -30.94 -29.31 7.23
C PRO A 237 -30.88 -29.90 8.63
N LYS A 238 -30.12 -29.26 9.52
CA LYS A 238 -29.99 -29.64 10.94
C LYS A 238 -29.98 -28.40 11.82
N LYS A 239 -30.41 -28.55 13.05
CA LYS A 239 -30.21 -27.52 14.08
C LYS A 239 -28.77 -27.52 14.52
N ASN A 240 -28.15 -26.39 14.55
CA ASN A 240 -26.72 -26.23 14.85
C ASN A 240 -26.56 -25.24 16.03
N ASN A 241 -25.42 -25.29 16.69
CA ASN A 241 -25.06 -24.30 17.68
C ASN A 241 -23.77 -23.61 17.27
N ASP A 242 -23.75 -22.30 17.37
CA ASP A 242 -22.58 -21.43 17.25
C ASP A 242 -22.39 -20.67 18.56
N THR A 243 -21.21 -20.67 19.12
CA THR A 243 -20.92 -19.93 20.35
C THR A 243 -19.82 -18.91 20.09
N GLY A 244 -20.05 -17.69 20.60
CA GLY A 244 -19.05 -16.62 20.65
C GLY A 244 -18.89 -16.13 22.09
N ALA A 245 -17.77 -16.46 22.74
CA ALA A 245 -17.44 -15.96 24.07
C ALA A 245 -16.17 -15.10 24.00
N GLY A 246 -16.25 -13.86 24.48
CA GLY A 246 -15.12 -12.93 24.44
C GLY A 246 -14.06 -13.26 25.48
N LEU A 247 -12.90 -13.79 25.07
CA LEU A 247 -11.79 -14.09 25.98
C LEU A 247 -11.37 -12.85 26.78
N ASP A 248 -11.20 -11.72 26.10
CA ASP A 248 -10.79 -10.43 26.68
C ASP A 248 -11.77 -9.99 27.78
N ARG A 249 -13.08 -10.16 27.54
CA ARG A 249 -14.15 -9.83 28.50
C ARG A 249 -14.23 -10.81 29.69
N ILE A 250 -14.04 -12.09 29.44
CA ILE A 250 -13.97 -13.10 30.53
C ILE A 250 -12.73 -12.86 31.39
N ALA A 251 -11.59 -12.50 30.77
CA ALA A 251 -10.38 -12.15 31.49
C ALA A 251 -10.59 -10.91 32.38
N LEU A 252 -11.24 -9.87 31.86
CA LEU A 252 -11.61 -8.67 32.60
C LEU A 252 -12.36 -9.03 33.90
N VAL A 253 -13.49 -9.74 33.78
CA VAL A 253 -14.34 -10.03 34.93
C VAL A 253 -13.70 -11.04 35.91
N SER A 254 -12.92 -12.00 35.40
CA SER A 254 -12.25 -13.00 36.24
C SER A 254 -11.06 -12.44 37.02
N GLN A 255 -10.44 -11.36 36.52
CA GLN A 255 -9.36 -10.66 37.19
C GLN A 255 -9.85 -9.49 38.04
N GLY A 256 -11.16 -9.21 38.03
CA GLY A 256 -11.78 -8.13 38.82
C GLY A 256 -11.25 -6.75 38.44
N LYS A 257 -11.01 -6.54 37.16
CA LYS A 257 -10.49 -5.26 36.59
C LYS A 257 -11.63 -4.39 36.09
N GLU A 258 -11.39 -3.09 35.98
CA GLU A 258 -12.35 -2.12 35.44
C GLU A 258 -12.20 -1.95 33.92
N SER A 259 -11.02 -2.27 33.39
CA SER A 259 -10.71 -2.16 31.95
C SER A 259 -10.02 -3.43 31.44
N VAL A 260 -10.31 -3.81 30.19
CA VAL A 260 -9.57 -4.91 29.49
C VAL A 260 -8.08 -4.62 29.43
N PHE A 261 -7.71 -3.35 29.40
CA PHE A 261 -6.32 -2.90 29.35
C PHE A 261 -5.55 -3.12 30.66
N GLU A 262 -6.25 -3.30 31.77
CA GLU A 262 -5.61 -3.63 33.07
C GLU A 262 -5.41 -5.13 33.28
N THR A 263 -5.90 -5.95 32.35
CA THR A 263 -5.72 -7.40 32.42
C THR A 263 -4.29 -7.80 32.01
N ASP A 264 -3.97 -9.08 32.22
CA ASP A 264 -2.72 -9.67 31.75
C ASP A 264 -2.55 -9.63 30.23
N LEU A 265 -3.62 -9.42 29.46
CA LEU A 265 -3.55 -9.27 28.01
C LEU A 265 -2.82 -8.01 27.54
N PHE A 266 -2.89 -6.92 28.29
CA PHE A 266 -2.29 -5.64 27.91
C PHE A 266 -1.26 -5.11 28.90
N GLY A 267 -1.29 -5.55 30.15
CA GLY A 267 -0.40 -5.06 31.20
C GLY A 267 1.08 -4.98 30.77
N PRO A 268 1.71 -6.08 30.29
CA PRO A 268 3.09 -6.05 29.84
C PRO A 268 3.38 -5.10 28.67
N THR A 269 2.38 -4.86 27.81
CA THR A 269 2.48 -3.92 26.69
C THR A 269 2.40 -2.48 27.18
N LEU A 270 1.51 -2.17 28.11
CA LEU A 270 1.40 -0.85 28.75
C LEU A 270 2.67 -0.51 29.54
N ASP A 271 3.22 -1.47 30.27
CA ASP A 271 4.51 -1.30 31.00
C ASP A 271 5.66 -0.95 30.03
N GLN A 272 5.68 -1.59 28.86
CA GLN A 272 6.69 -1.28 27.84
C GLN A 272 6.50 0.14 27.29
N ILE A 273 5.26 0.56 27.00
CA ILE A 273 4.98 1.91 26.53
C ILE A 273 5.37 2.93 27.62
N ALA A 274 5.08 2.64 28.88
CA ALA A 274 5.45 3.49 30.01
C ALA A 274 6.98 3.64 30.13
N ALA A 275 7.70 2.53 30.01
CA ALA A 275 9.16 2.52 30.04
C ALA A 275 9.79 3.33 28.90
N LEU A 276 9.23 3.23 27.70
CA LEU A 276 9.72 3.95 26.52
C LEU A 276 9.37 5.43 26.53
N SER A 277 8.14 5.80 26.97
CA SER A 277 7.68 7.19 26.99
C SER A 277 8.13 7.97 28.22
N GLY A 278 8.57 7.28 29.27
CA GLY A 278 8.86 7.89 30.59
C GLY A 278 7.62 8.41 31.31
N ARG A 279 6.41 8.01 30.90
CA ARG A 279 5.11 8.41 31.49
C ARG A 279 4.44 7.19 32.15
N PRO A 280 3.83 7.34 33.33
CA PRO A 280 3.06 6.26 33.94
C PRO A 280 1.69 6.12 33.27
N TYR A 281 1.15 4.91 33.23
CA TYR A 281 -0.26 4.64 32.93
C TYR A 281 -1.07 4.68 34.23
N GLY A 282 -2.09 5.51 34.28
CA GLY A 282 -2.90 5.74 35.50
C GLY A 282 -4.25 5.03 35.52
N GLY A 283 -4.69 4.42 34.41
CA GLY A 283 -6.00 3.74 34.29
C GLY A 283 -7.19 4.69 34.20
N THR A 284 -6.99 5.97 33.96
CA THR A 284 -8.04 7.00 33.89
C THR A 284 -8.55 7.20 32.44
N MET A 285 -9.54 8.11 32.26
CA MET A 285 -10.00 8.54 30.94
C MET A 285 -9.30 9.83 30.45
N ASP A 286 -8.19 10.21 31.05
CA ASP A 286 -7.45 11.35 30.57
C ASP A 286 -6.80 11.06 29.18
N PRO A 287 -6.44 12.09 28.42
CA PRO A 287 -5.87 11.92 27.08
C PRO A 287 -4.59 11.08 27.02
N VAL A 288 -3.79 11.07 28.09
CA VAL A 288 -2.53 10.29 28.16
C VAL A 288 -2.85 8.80 28.28
N ASP A 289 -3.71 8.42 29.21
CA ASP A 289 -4.12 7.02 29.40
C ASP A 289 -4.92 6.50 28.21
N PHE A 290 -5.77 7.35 27.60
CA PHE A 290 -6.42 7.03 26.33
C PHE A 290 -5.40 6.70 25.24
N ALA A 291 -4.35 7.51 25.10
CA ALA A 291 -3.29 7.27 24.13
C ALA A 291 -2.51 5.96 24.40
N PHE A 292 -2.27 5.63 25.67
CA PHE A 292 -1.67 4.35 26.06
C PHE A 292 -2.50 3.16 25.57
N ARG A 293 -3.83 3.19 25.76
CA ARG A 293 -4.73 2.14 25.31
C ARG A 293 -4.77 2.01 23.80
N VAL A 294 -4.87 3.14 23.09
CA VAL A 294 -4.80 3.15 21.61
C VAL A 294 -3.50 2.53 21.10
N VAL A 295 -2.36 2.94 21.65
CA VAL A 295 -1.06 2.42 21.21
C VAL A 295 -0.94 0.91 21.51
N ALA A 296 -1.35 0.47 22.69
CA ALA A 296 -1.25 -0.94 23.10
C ALA A 296 -2.12 -1.84 22.22
N GLU A 297 -3.39 -1.48 22.05
CA GLU A 297 -4.36 -2.26 21.25
C GLU A 297 -3.97 -2.29 19.78
N HIS A 298 -3.69 -1.13 19.21
CA HIS A 298 -3.34 -1.03 17.81
C HIS A 298 -2.01 -1.73 17.49
N THR A 299 -1.06 -1.76 18.43
CA THR A 299 0.17 -2.55 18.25
C THR A 299 -0.13 -4.05 18.26
N ARG A 300 -1.07 -4.52 19.10
CA ARG A 300 -1.56 -5.91 19.06
C ARG A 300 -2.22 -6.21 17.70
N SER A 301 -3.13 -5.36 17.27
CA SER A 301 -3.88 -5.53 16.02
C SER A 301 -2.95 -5.56 14.79
N MET A 302 -2.00 -4.62 14.67
CA MET A 302 -1.07 -4.61 13.54
C MET A 302 -0.10 -5.79 13.54
N THR A 303 0.33 -6.25 14.72
CA THR A 303 1.21 -7.40 14.87
C THR A 303 0.56 -8.67 14.30
N PHE A 304 -0.69 -8.94 14.63
CA PHE A 304 -1.45 -10.07 14.11
C PHE A 304 -1.80 -9.94 12.62
N CYS A 305 -2.20 -8.74 12.17
CA CYS A 305 -2.46 -8.51 10.75
C CYS A 305 -1.24 -8.84 9.88
N ILE A 306 -0.06 -8.36 10.29
CA ILE A 306 1.18 -8.61 9.55
C ILE A 306 1.58 -10.09 9.63
N ALA A 307 1.39 -10.72 10.79
CA ALA A 307 1.61 -12.16 10.94
C ALA A 307 0.74 -12.98 9.98
N ASP A 308 -0.49 -12.56 9.72
CA ASP A 308 -1.41 -13.22 8.76
C ASP A 308 -1.16 -12.78 7.29
N GLY A 309 -0.10 -12.02 7.03
CA GLY A 309 0.33 -11.63 5.68
C GLY A 309 -0.38 -10.40 5.13
N ILE A 310 -1.12 -9.66 5.96
CA ILE A 310 -1.73 -8.38 5.58
C ILE A 310 -0.68 -7.29 5.71
N LEU A 311 -0.35 -6.63 4.60
CA LEU A 311 0.63 -5.54 4.58
C LEU A 311 -0.05 -4.18 4.39
N PRO A 312 0.50 -3.08 4.93
CA PRO A 312 -0.05 -1.74 4.77
C PRO A 312 -0.16 -1.36 3.29
N SER A 313 -1.35 -0.93 2.85
CA SER A 313 -1.60 -0.48 1.48
C SER A 313 -2.66 0.63 1.44
N ASN A 314 -3.01 1.13 0.24
CA ASN A 314 -4.01 2.19 0.07
C ASN A 314 -5.44 1.66 -0.09
N GLU A 315 -5.63 0.34 -0.17
CA GLU A 315 -6.92 -0.26 -0.45
C GLU A 315 -7.19 -1.50 0.41
N GLY A 316 -8.45 -1.83 0.59
CA GLY A 316 -8.90 -3.05 1.24
C GLY A 316 -8.34 -3.23 2.66
N ARG A 317 -7.93 -4.46 3.00
CA ARG A 317 -7.40 -4.82 4.33
C ARG A 317 -6.14 -4.03 4.70
N GLY A 318 -5.26 -3.79 3.71
CA GLY A 318 -4.03 -3.04 3.95
C GLY A 318 -4.28 -1.56 4.28
N TYR A 319 -5.37 -0.97 3.78
CA TYR A 319 -5.80 0.38 4.16
C TYR A 319 -6.23 0.43 5.64
N VAL A 320 -7.02 -0.55 6.08
CA VAL A 320 -7.42 -0.62 7.50
C VAL A 320 -6.21 -0.81 8.41
N LEU A 321 -5.30 -1.73 8.07
CA LEU A 321 -4.05 -1.91 8.81
C LEU A 321 -3.26 -0.60 8.88
N ARG A 322 -3.12 0.09 7.76
CA ARG A 322 -2.42 1.38 7.69
C ARG A 322 -3.09 2.44 8.56
N TYR A 323 -4.42 2.48 8.59
CA TYR A 323 -5.16 3.40 9.44
C TYR A 323 -4.90 3.14 10.93
N ILE A 324 -4.99 1.88 11.37
CA ILE A 324 -4.66 1.45 12.74
C ILE A 324 -3.22 1.86 13.12
N MET A 325 -2.25 1.59 12.25
CA MET A 325 -0.85 1.98 12.48
C MET A 325 -0.70 3.49 12.62
N ARG A 326 -1.29 4.26 11.72
CA ARG A 326 -1.18 5.72 11.71
C ARG A 326 -1.87 6.36 12.89
N ARG A 327 -2.98 5.79 13.37
CA ARG A 327 -3.65 6.23 14.59
C ARG A 327 -2.75 6.04 15.81
N ALA A 328 -2.13 4.87 15.95
CA ALA A 328 -1.15 4.62 17.02
C ALA A 328 0.06 5.56 16.96
N ILE A 329 0.60 5.82 15.77
CA ILE A 329 1.74 6.74 15.57
C ILE A 329 1.37 8.17 15.99
N ARG A 330 0.17 8.64 15.62
CA ARG A 330 -0.32 9.96 16.01
C ARG A 330 -0.39 10.11 17.52
N TYR A 331 -1.09 9.20 18.22
CA TYR A 331 -1.23 9.27 19.67
C TYR A 331 0.11 9.12 20.38
N GLY A 332 0.97 8.23 19.90
CA GLY A 332 2.33 8.08 20.42
C GLY A 332 3.15 9.37 20.29
N LYS A 333 3.11 10.02 19.14
CA LYS A 333 3.87 11.26 18.91
C LYS A 333 3.25 12.46 19.61
N SER A 334 1.95 12.71 19.35
CA SER A 334 1.32 13.97 19.78
C SER A 334 0.96 14.00 21.27
N VAL A 335 0.65 12.84 21.88
CA VAL A 335 0.21 12.75 23.26
C VAL A 335 1.27 12.15 24.16
N LEU A 336 1.90 11.03 23.77
CA LEU A 336 2.92 10.39 24.59
C LEU A 336 4.32 10.99 24.44
N GLY A 337 4.56 11.77 23.37
CA GLY A 337 5.81 12.52 23.18
C GLY A 337 6.96 11.71 22.57
N PHE A 338 6.67 10.66 21.80
CA PHE A 338 7.71 9.91 21.11
C PHE A 338 8.29 10.68 19.92
N ASP A 339 9.56 11.06 20.01
CA ASP A 339 10.26 11.78 18.93
C ASP A 339 10.86 10.86 17.85
N ALA A 340 11.05 9.58 18.16
CA ALA A 340 11.57 8.55 17.27
C ALA A 340 10.54 7.43 17.03
N PRO A 341 10.69 6.59 15.99
CA PRO A 341 9.88 5.38 15.83
C PRO A 341 9.98 4.46 17.05
N PHE A 342 8.85 3.98 17.56
CA PHE A 342 8.78 3.24 18.83
C PHE A 342 7.90 1.98 18.77
N LEU A 343 6.95 1.88 17.84
CA LEU A 343 6.00 0.75 17.77
C LEU A 343 6.70 -0.60 17.58
N HIS A 344 7.81 -0.62 16.84
CA HIS A 344 8.63 -1.82 16.64
C HIS A 344 9.35 -2.28 17.92
N GLU A 345 9.46 -1.44 18.95
CA GLU A 345 9.98 -1.77 20.28
C GLU A 345 8.87 -2.25 21.24
N VAL A 346 7.61 -1.93 20.94
CA VAL A 346 6.43 -2.40 21.68
C VAL A 346 5.99 -3.78 21.20
N ALA A 347 5.95 -4.01 19.88
CA ALA A 347 5.48 -5.26 19.26
C ALA A 347 6.17 -6.55 19.79
N PRO A 348 7.46 -6.57 20.15
CA PRO A 348 8.11 -7.73 20.76
C PRO A 348 7.43 -8.25 22.04
N LYS A 349 6.77 -7.38 22.81
CA LYS A 349 6.03 -7.79 24.02
C LYS A 349 4.80 -8.63 23.67
N ILE A 350 4.08 -8.23 22.63
CA ILE A 350 2.93 -8.97 22.12
C ILE A 350 3.35 -10.33 21.56
N ILE A 351 4.44 -10.35 20.79
CA ILE A 351 5.00 -11.59 20.24
C ILE A 351 5.40 -12.55 21.38
N ALA A 352 6.07 -12.06 22.41
CA ALA A 352 6.47 -12.86 23.56
C ALA A 352 5.28 -13.38 24.39
N GLN A 353 4.21 -12.60 24.48
CA GLN A 353 3.04 -12.91 25.30
C GLN A 353 2.08 -13.90 24.61
N MET A 354 1.92 -13.80 23.29
CA MET A 354 0.91 -14.55 22.54
C MET A 354 1.53 -15.59 21.58
N GLY A 355 2.83 -15.54 21.33
CA GLY A 355 3.51 -16.38 20.34
C GLY A 355 3.51 -17.87 20.67
N ASP A 356 3.42 -18.26 21.92
CA ASP A 356 3.33 -19.69 22.31
C ASP A 356 2.00 -20.31 21.82
N PHE A 357 0.94 -19.53 21.76
CA PHE A 357 -0.35 -19.99 21.23
C PHE A 357 -0.52 -19.71 19.73
N TYR A 358 0.10 -18.64 19.23
CA TYR A 358 0.09 -18.22 17.84
C TYR A 358 1.52 -18.25 17.27
N PRO A 359 2.03 -19.43 16.86
CA PRO A 359 3.43 -19.61 16.44
C PRO A 359 3.83 -18.73 15.26
N GLU A 360 2.89 -18.34 14.40
CA GLU A 360 3.12 -17.40 13.29
C GLU A 360 3.70 -16.05 13.72
N LEU A 361 3.48 -15.63 14.97
CA LEU A 361 4.07 -14.42 15.53
C LEU A 361 5.59 -14.55 15.67
N HIS A 362 6.08 -15.72 16.11
CA HIS A 362 7.51 -16.02 16.19
C HIS A 362 8.13 -16.23 14.82
N GLU A 363 7.48 -17.01 13.96
CA GLU A 363 7.95 -17.34 12.62
C GLU A 363 8.15 -16.11 11.74
N ARG A 364 7.25 -15.11 11.88
CA ARG A 364 7.26 -13.88 11.08
C ARG A 364 7.75 -12.64 11.84
N ARG A 365 8.42 -12.83 12.97
CA ARG A 365 8.89 -11.76 13.85
C ARG A 365 9.64 -10.66 13.11
N GLU A 366 10.60 -11.01 12.26
CA GLU A 366 11.37 -10.02 11.51
C GLU A 366 10.53 -9.22 10.52
N LEU A 367 9.60 -9.88 9.81
CA LEU A 367 8.68 -9.24 8.90
C LEU A 367 7.79 -8.24 9.64
N ILE A 368 7.26 -8.63 10.80
CA ILE A 368 6.41 -7.79 11.65
C ILE A 368 7.16 -6.52 12.04
N LEU A 369 8.34 -6.66 12.67
CA LEU A 369 9.09 -5.52 13.19
C LEU A 369 9.56 -4.56 12.08
N LYS A 370 10.08 -5.09 10.97
CA LYS A 370 10.53 -4.28 9.82
C LYS A 370 9.36 -3.54 9.15
N THR A 371 8.20 -4.19 9.04
CA THR A 371 7.02 -3.57 8.44
C THR A 371 6.48 -2.44 9.30
N ILE A 372 6.39 -2.65 10.61
CA ILE A 372 5.95 -1.64 11.58
C ILE A 372 6.89 -0.43 11.55
N GLN A 373 8.20 -0.67 11.73
CA GLN A 373 9.20 0.39 11.75
C GLN A 373 9.15 1.26 10.49
N ARG A 374 9.09 0.62 9.32
CA ARG A 374 9.09 1.33 8.04
C ARG A 374 7.84 2.17 7.80
N GLU A 375 6.64 1.63 8.08
CA GLU A 375 5.41 2.42 7.93
C GLU A 375 5.41 3.59 8.91
N GLU A 376 5.93 3.41 10.13
CA GLU A 376 6.08 4.46 11.11
C GLU A 376 7.04 5.55 10.64
N GLU A 377 8.26 5.19 10.19
CA GLU A 377 9.25 6.14 9.65
C GLU A 377 8.70 6.95 8.47
N GLY A 378 8.00 6.26 7.56
CA GLY A 378 7.37 6.90 6.41
C GLY A 378 6.25 7.86 6.80
N PHE A 379 5.37 7.43 7.72
CA PHE A 379 4.22 8.23 8.11
C PHE A 379 4.58 9.41 9.01
N ARG A 380 5.62 9.33 9.82
CA ARG A 380 6.06 10.46 10.67
C ARG A 380 6.35 11.72 9.85
N LYS A 381 6.98 11.57 8.67
CA LYS A 381 7.21 12.69 7.74
C LYS A 381 5.90 13.27 7.19
N THR A 382 4.97 12.38 6.85
CA THR A 382 3.62 12.77 6.38
C THR A 382 2.83 13.45 7.50
N LEU A 383 2.92 12.91 8.72
CA LEU A 383 2.22 13.44 9.90
C LEU A 383 2.66 14.88 10.19
N ASP A 384 3.96 15.18 10.18
CA ASP A 384 4.47 16.52 10.44
C ASP A 384 3.94 17.55 9.43
N ASN A 385 4.00 17.20 8.15
CA ASN A 385 3.52 18.08 7.08
C ASN A 385 1.99 18.21 7.08
N GLY A 386 1.26 17.12 7.28
CA GLY A 386 -0.20 17.12 7.29
C GLY A 386 -0.80 17.81 8.54
N MET A 387 -0.21 17.56 9.71
CA MET A 387 -0.63 18.23 10.96
C MET A 387 -0.43 19.74 10.87
N GLY A 388 0.74 20.21 10.43
CA GLY A 388 0.98 21.64 10.29
C GLY A 388 -0.04 22.32 9.35
N ARG A 389 -0.38 21.66 8.23
CA ARG A 389 -1.40 22.16 7.31
C ARG A 389 -2.81 22.16 7.92
N LEU A 390 -3.17 21.09 8.63
CA LEU A 390 -4.47 20.98 9.29
C LEU A 390 -4.60 22.01 10.43
N GLU A 391 -3.56 22.23 11.23
CA GLU A 391 -3.52 23.25 12.28
C GLU A 391 -3.67 24.67 11.71
N GLU A 392 -3.02 24.97 10.57
CA GLU A 392 -3.25 26.24 9.85
C GLU A 392 -4.73 26.42 9.49
N MET A 393 -5.36 25.37 8.95
CA MET A 393 -6.77 25.38 8.58
C MET A 393 -7.68 25.58 9.80
N LEU A 394 -7.45 24.79 10.85
CA LEU A 394 -8.22 24.88 12.10
C LEU A 394 -8.07 26.23 12.79
N SER A 395 -6.94 26.91 12.61
CA SER A 395 -6.66 28.24 13.18
C SER A 395 -7.18 29.40 12.30
N SER A 396 -7.63 29.12 11.07
CA SER A 396 -8.09 30.15 10.13
C SER A 396 -9.37 30.85 10.65
N PRO A 397 -9.41 32.17 10.73
CA PRO A 397 -10.60 32.90 11.22
C PRO A 397 -11.87 32.61 10.42
N SER A 398 -11.77 32.44 9.12
CA SER A 398 -12.90 32.11 8.25
C SER A 398 -13.46 30.70 8.53
N LEU A 399 -12.59 29.71 8.75
CA LEU A 399 -13.00 28.34 9.05
C LEU A 399 -13.49 28.19 10.51
N GLN A 400 -12.91 28.96 11.45
CA GLN A 400 -13.41 29.05 12.83
C GLN A 400 -14.85 29.55 12.89
N ALA A 401 -15.25 30.43 11.98
CA ALA A 401 -16.62 30.97 11.92
C ALA A 401 -17.60 29.93 11.32
N SER A 402 -17.21 29.20 10.29
CA SER A 402 -18.05 28.18 9.64
C SER A 402 -18.09 26.84 10.36
N LYS A 403 -17.01 26.49 11.08
CA LYS A 403 -16.79 25.17 11.69
C LYS A 403 -16.90 24.01 10.69
N ILE A 404 -16.61 24.27 9.41
CA ILE A 404 -16.62 23.28 8.34
C ILE A 404 -15.29 23.36 7.59
N LEU A 405 -14.60 22.23 7.49
CA LEU A 405 -13.40 22.09 6.64
C LEU A 405 -13.82 21.85 5.19
N PRO A 406 -13.31 22.64 4.21
CA PRO A 406 -13.69 22.52 2.81
C PRO A 406 -13.22 21.21 2.18
N GLY A 407 -14.05 20.54 1.37
CA GLY A 407 -13.76 19.24 0.77
C GLY A 407 -12.51 19.23 -0.12
N ARG A 408 -12.19 20.28 -0.85
CA ARG A 408 -10.95 20.39 -1.64
C ARG A 408 -9.69 20.43 -0.79
N GLU A 409 -9.73 21.07 0.36
CA GLU A 409 -8.58 21.10 1.27
C GLU A 409 -8.39 19.74 1.95
N ILE A 410 -9.48 19.06 2.32
CA ILE A 410 -9.46 17.68 2.83
C ILE A 410 -8.88 16.74 1.75
N PHE A 411 -9.30 16.91 0.50
CA PHE A 411 -8.76 16.14 -0.62
C PHE A 411 -7.25 16.41 -0.82
N SER A 412 -6.80 17.64 -0.68
CA SER A 412 -5.38 17.99 -0.75
C SER A 412 -4.57 17.30 0.36
N LEU A 413 -5.08 17.26 1.60
CA LEU A 413 -4.47 16.52 2.71
C LEU A 413 -4.35 15.02 2.37
N TYR A 414 -5.40 14.45 1.79
CA TYR A 414 -5.44 13.02 1.43
C TYR A 414 -4.53 12.67 0.26
N ASP A 415 -4.66 13.39 -0.87
CA ASP A 415 -4.02 13.06 -2.14
C ASP A 415 -2.54 13.52 -2.20
N THR A 416 -2.28 14.76 -1.77
CA THR A 416 -0.96 15.39 -1.87
C THR A 416 -0.07 15.06 -0.68
N PHE A 417 -0.63 15.14 0.53
CA PHE A 417 0.13 14.88 1.76
C PHE A 417 0.01 13.45 2.27
N GLY A 418 -0.88 12.61 1.69
CA GLY A 418 -1.10 11.24 2.13
C GLY A 418 -1.69 11.12 3.54
N PHE A 419 -2.36 12.18 4.02
CA PHE A 419 -2.95 12.24 5.35
C PHE A 419 -4.32 11.57 5.33
N PRO A 420 -4.57 10.51 6.13
CA PRO A 420 -5.81 9.73 6.02
C PRO A 420 -7.06 10.55 6.31
N LEU A 421 -8.10 10.37 5.50
CA LEU A 421 -9.38 11.06 5.66
C LEU A 421 -9.97 10.85 7.07
N LYS A 422 -10.00 9.60 7.55
CA LYS A 422 -10.47 9.26 8.89
C LYS A 422 -9.70 9.96 10.01
N LEU A 423 -8.40 10.10 9.85
CA LEU A 423 -7.58 10.84 10.82
C LEU A 423 -7.86 12.34 10.78
N THR A 424 -8.11 12.88 9.58
CA THR A 424 -8.58 14.27 9.42
C THR A 424 -9.94 14.49 10.12
N GLU A 425 -10.86 13.53 9.97
CA GLU A 425 -12.17 13.54 10.60
C GLU A 425 -12.06 13.52 12.14
N GLU A 426 -11.27 12.59 12.70
CA GLU A 426 -11.04 12.47 14.15
C GLU A 426 -10.48 13.77 14.74
N ILE A 427 -9.44 14.35 14.10
CA ILE A 427 -8.84 15.61 14.59
C ILE A 427 -9.80 16.80 14.43
N ALA A 428 -10.53 16.87 13.32
CA ALA A 428 -11.51 17.92 13.10
C ALA A 428 -12.61 17.88 14.16
N GLN A 429 -13.13 16.70 14.48
CA GLN A 429 -14.15 16.51 15.53
C GLN A 429 -13.63 16.88 16.92
N GLU A 430 -12.39 16.53 17.28
CA GLU A 430 -11.74 16.97 18.53
C GLU A 430 -11.72 18.49 18.69
N HIS A 431 -11.64 19.23 17.56
CA HIS A 431 -11.64 20.71 17.53
C HIS A 431 -13.03 21.31 17.23
N GLY A 432 -14.08 20.49 17.16
CA GLY A 432 -15.47 20.93 16.93
C GLY A 432 -15.73 21.37 15.48
N PHE A 433 -15.05 20.80 14.50
CA PHE A 433 -15.27 21.01 13.07
C PHE A 433 -15.97 19.83 12.43
N ALA A 434 -16.83 20.10 11.44
CA ALA A 434 -17.38 19.11 10.52
C ALA A 434 -16.57 19.10 9.20
N LEU A 435 -16.70 18.02 8.43
CA LEU A 435 -16.09 17.90 7.11
C LEU A 435 -17.11 18.11 5.99
N ASP A 436 -16.73 18.84 4.93
CA ASP A 436 -17.46 18.89 3.67
C ASP A 436 -17.17 17.63 2.84
N MET A 437 -17.88 16.53 3.17
CA MET A 437 -17.71 15.25 2.50
C MET A 437 -18.16 15.30 1.04
N ALA A 438 -19.19 16.06 0.71
CA ALA A 438 -19.67 16.19 -0.68
C ALA A 438 -18.60 16.84 -1.57
N GLY A 439 -17.94 17.90 -1.07
CA GLY A 439 -16.83 18.53 -1.78
C GLY A 439 -15.60 17.64 -1.90
N PHE A 440 -15.33 16.78 -0.91
CA PHE A 440 -14.27 15.79 -0.96
C PHE A 440 -14.55 14.72 -2.03
N GLU A 441 -15.75 14.15 -2.05
CA GLU A 441 -16.18 13.13 -3.02
C GLU A 441 -16.13 13.66 -4.45
N ALA A 442 -16.55 14.92 -4.67
CA ALA A 442 -16.45 15.58 -5.97
C ALA A 442 -14.99 15.70 -6.44
N ALA A 443 -14.07 16.10 -5.56
CA ALA A 443 -12.64 16.19 -5.87
C ALA A 443 -12.01 14.80 -6.14
N MET A 444 -12.42 13.77 -5.41
CA MET A 444 -12.02 12.38 -5.65
C MET A 444 -12.49 11.87 -7.01
N GLU A 445 -13.72 12.19 -7.42
CA GLU A 445 -14.24 11.78 -8.72
C GLU A 445 -13.55 12.53 -9.86
N GLU A 446 -13.26 13.84 -9.71
CA GLU A 446 -12.42 14.58 -10.65
C GLU A 446 -11.05 13.91 -10.86
N GLN A 447 -10.43 13.42 -9.79
CA GLN A 447 -9.15 12.69 -9.88
C GLN A 447 -9.33 11.33 -10.57
N ARG A 448 -10.39 10.56 -10.23
CA ARG A 448 -10.68 9.27 -10.85
C ARG A 448 -10.91 9.40 -12.36
N VAL A 449 -11.66 10.42 -12.78
CA VAL A 449 -11.89 10.72 -14.20
C VAL A 449 -10.57 11.04 -14.90
N ARG A 450 -9.71 11.88 -14.29
CA ARG A 450 -8.38 12.19 -14.83
C ARG A 450 -7.49 10.94 -14.92
N SER A 451 -7.52 10.08 -13.92
CA SER A 451 -6.75 8.84 -13.88
C SER A 451 -7.26 7.80 -14.90
N ARG A 452 -8.59 7.70 -15.10
CA ARG A 452 -9.21 6.86 -16.13
C ARG A 452 -8.87 7.32 -17.53
N ALA A 453 -8.90 8.64 -17.78
CA ALA A 453 -8.48 9.22 -19.06
C ALA A 453 -7.00 8.95 -19.39
N ALA A 454 -6.16 8.80 -18.36
CA ALA A 454 -4.75 8.43 -18.51
C ALA A 454 -4.52 6.90 -18.59
N GLY A 455 -5.48 6.06 -18.13
CA GLY A 455 -5.33 4.61 -17.96
C GLY A 455 -6.01 3.72 -19.01
N GLY A 456 -6.70 4.28 -20.00
CA GLY A 456 -7.43 3.52 -21.02
C GLY A 456 -8.69 2.84 -20.45
N GLU A 457 -9.85 3.18 -20.97
CA GLU A 457 -11.13 2.59 -20.56
C GLU A 457 -11.17 1.07 -20.79
N LYS A 458 -11.78 0.33 -19.87
CA LYS A 458 -12.29 -1.03 -20.17
C LYS A 458 -13.44 -0.87 -21.17
N GLU A 459 -13.14 -1.03 -22.44
CA GLU A 459 -14.18 -1.06 -23.48
C GLU A 459 -15.11 -2.25 -23.25
N VAL A 460 -16.34 -1.95 -22.84
CA VAL A 460 -17.46 -2.86 -23.01
C VAL A 460 -17.90 -2.72 -24.47
N PHE A 461 -17.84 -3.80 -25.24
CA PHE A 461 -18.34 -3.79 -26.62
C PHE A 461 -19.87 -3.66 -26.61
N VAL A 462 -20.33 -2.43 -26.68
CA VAL A 462 -21.74 -2.05 -26.81
C VAL A 462 -21.92 -1.42 -28.18
N THR A 463 -23.10 -1.63 -28.78
CA THR A 463 -23.50 -0.89 -29.96
C THR A 463 -23.60 0.61 -29.64
N SER A 464 -23.58 1.49 -30.66
CA SER A 464 -23.75 2.95 -30.47
C SER A 464 -25.03 3.33 -29.70
N GLY A 465 -25.97 2.41 -29.55
CA GLY A 465 -27.19 2.53 -28.73
C GLY A 465 -27.04 2.04 -27.28
N GLY A 466 -25.85 1.65 -26.82
CA GLY A 466 -25.62 1.19 -25.44
C GLY A 466 -26.05 -0.25 -25.13
N THR A 467 -26.46 -1.01 -26.16
CA THR A 467 -26.88 -2.41 -25.98
C THR A 467 -25.71 -3.37 -26.15
N PRO A 468 -25.43 -4.27 -25.18
CA PRO A 468 -24.39 -5.29 -25.32
C PRO A 468 -24.74 -6.24 -26.51
N LEU A 469 -23.70 -6.58 -27.30
CA LEU A 469 -23.88 -7.58 -28.34
C LEU A 469 -24.10 -8.95 -27.69
N THR A 470 -25.22 -9.57 -27.88
CA THR A 470 -25.53 -10.93 -27.45
C THR A 470 -25.54 -11.86 -28.64
N LEU A 471 -24.89 -13.00 -28.53
CA LEU A 471 -24.92 -14.07 -29.51
C LEU A 471 -25.63 -15.30 -28.92
N ASP A 472 -26.25 -16.12 -29.80
CA ASP A 472 -26.99 -17.32 -29.39
C ASP A 472 -26.10 -18.38 -28.74
N ALA A 473 -24.78 -18.33 -28.97
CA ALA A 473 -23.80 -19.25 -28.39
C ALA A 473 -22.46 -18.53 -28.11
N PRO A 474 -21.70 -18.94 -27.07
CA PRO A 474 -20.36 -18.45 -26.82
C PRO A 474 -19.38 -18.89 -27.90
N THR A 475 -18.30 -18.12 -28.12
CA THR A 475 -17.22 -18.49 -29.05
C THR A 475 -16.45 -19.69 -28.52
N LEU A 476 -16.25 -20.72 -29.34
CA LEU A 476 -15.37 -21.85 -28.99
C LEU A 476 -13.90 -21.46 -29.14
N PHE A 477 -13.15 -21.51 -28.04
CA PHE A 477 -11.73 -21.18 -28.04
C PHE A 477 -10.86 -22.40 -28.35
N LEU A 478 -10.07 -22.33 -29.44
CA LEU A 478 -9.16 -23.38 -29.90
C LEU A 478 -7.67 -23.06 -29.65
N GLY A 479 -7.36 -21.85 -29.17
CA GLY A 479 -6.01 -21.28 -29.15
C GLY A 479 -5.02 -21.95 -28.20
N TYR A 480 -5.45 -22.86 -27.32
CA TYR A 480 -4.52 -23.65 -26.50
C TYR A 480 -3.73 -24.68 -27.30
N SER A 481 -4.31 -25.19 -28.38
CA SER A 481 -3.70 -26.27 -29.19
C SER A 481 -3.42 -25.87 -30.65
N GLN A 482 -4.03 -24.77 -31.13
CA GLN A 482 -3.99 -24.37 -32.53
C GLN A 482 -3.65 -22.90 -32.70
N THR A 483 -2.91 -22.56 -33.76
CA THR A 483 -2.64 -21.15 -34.16
C THR A 483 -3.42 -20.76 -35.40
N GLY A 484 -4.18 -21.68 -35.98
CA GLY A 484 -5.07 -21.44 -37.15
C GLY A 484 -6.32 -22.29 -37.05
N ALA A 485 -7.46 -21.79 -37.53
CA ALA A 485 -8.72 -22.52 -37.56
C ALA A 485 -9.62 -22.01 -38.69
N GLU A 486 -10.39 -22.94 -39.29
CA GLU A 486 -11.53 -22.56 -40.11
C GLU A 486 -12.68 -22.08 -39.21
N SER A 487 -13.24 -20.93 -39.50
CA SER A 487 -14.21 -20.27 -38.65
C SER A 487 -15.29 -19.60 -39.49
N ARG A 488 -16.38 -19.16 -38.85
CA ARG A 488 -17.45 -18.38 -39.50
C ARG A 488 -17.63 -17.05 -38.81
N ILE A 489 -17.77 -15.97 -39.57
CA ILE A 489 -18.11 -14.66 -39.04
C ILE A 489 -19.58 -14.71 -38.54
N VAL A 490 -19.81 -14.55 -37.23
CA VAL A 490 -21.16 -14.57 -36.64
C VAL A 490 -21.67 -13.17 -36.31
N ALA A 491 -20.81 -12.18 -36.18
CA ALA A 491 -21.17 -10.77 -36.01
C ALA A 491 -20.07 -9.86 -36.55
N LEU A 492 -20.44 -8.68 -37.01
CA LEU A 492 -19.58 -7.66 -37.57
C LEU A 492 -20.03 -6.28 -37.10
N LEU A 493 -19.11 -5.49 -36.59
CA LEU A 493 -19.33 -4.10 -36.19
C LEU A 493 -18.39 -3.18 -36.99
N SER A 494 -18.91 -2.05 -37.45
CA SER A 494 -18.11 -0.99 -38.08
C SER A 494 -18.60 0.36 -37.55
N GLY A 495 -17.69 1.23 -37.08
CA GLY A 495 -18.05 2.50 -36.45
C GLY A 495 -18.92 2.39 -35.20
N GLY A 496 -18.92 1.22 -34.52
CA GLY A 496 -19.76 0.96 -33.32
C GLY A 496 -21.17 0.47 -33.64
N GLU A 497 -21.51 0.27 -34.91
CA GLU A 497 -22.81 -0.25 -35.35
C GLU A 497 -22.67 -1.67 -35.91
N GLN A 498 -23.68 -2.52 -35.65
CA GLN A 498 -23.73 -3.85 -36.23
C GLN A 498 -24.08 -3.74 -37.70
N VAL A 499 -23.25 -4.34 -38.55
CA VAL A 499 -23.42 -4.30 -40.01
C VAL A 499 -23.42 -5.72 -40.57
N SER A 500 -24.03 -5.90 -41.75
CA SER A 500 -24.02 -7.18 -42.43
C SER A 500 -22.76 -7.42 -43.27
N PHE A 501 -22.05 -6.36 -43.65
CA PHE A 501 -20.79 -6.44 -44.40
C PHE A 501 -19.89 -5.24 -44.12
N ALA A 502 -18.58 -5.38 -44.42
CA ALA A 502 -17.56 -4.34 -44.36
C ALA A 502 -16.57 -4.51 -45.50
N ARG A 503 -15.98 -3.40 -46.00
CA ARG A 503 -15.15 -3.38 -47.22
C ARG A 503 -13.71 -2.99 -46.91
N ALA A 504 -12.85 -3.24 -47.89
CA ALA A 504 -11.44 -2.80 -47.82
C ALA A 504 -11.33 -1.33 -47.44
N GLY A 505 -10.53 -1.06 -46.38
CA GLY A 505 -10.34 0.25 -45.74
C GLY A 505 -11.12 0.42 -44.43
N ASP A 506 -12.18 -0.34 -44.18
CA ASP A 506 -12.99 -0.22 -42.97
C ASP A 506 -12.26 -0.79 -41.73
N SER A 507 -12.41 -0.09 -40.62
CA SER A 507 -12.05 -0.60 -39.29
C SER A 507 -13.23 -1.43 -38.76
N VAL A 508 -12.96 -2.63 -38.32
CA VAL A 508 -13.98 -3.60 -37.92
C VAL A 508 -13.67 -4.25 -36.58
N THR A 509 -14.74 -4.61 -35.87
CA THR A 509 -14.69 -5.58 -34.78
C THR A 509 -15.64 -6.73 -35.13
N LEU A 510 -15.13 -7.95 -35.11
CA LEU A 510 -15.92 -9.10 -35.51
C LEU A 510 -15.86 -10.22 -34.46
N ALA A 511 -16.91 -11.03 -34.43
CA ALA A 511 -16.99 -12.24 -33.64
C ALA A 511 -17.04 -13.47 -34.56
N LEU A 512 -16.35 -14.54 -34.12
CA LEU A 512 -16.33 -15.83 -34.81
C LEU A 512 -17.06 -16.90 -33.98
N ASP A 513 -17.59 -17.94 -34.63
CA ASP A 513 -18.18 -19.11 -33.97
C ASP A 513 -17.09 -19.89 -33.17
N GLN A 514 -15.87 -19.97 -33.71
CA GLN A 514 -14.71 -20.51 -33.05
C GLN A 514 -13.44 -19.74 -33.40
N THR A 515 -12.46 -19.70 -32.50
CA THR A 515 -11.26 -18.87 -32.72
C THR A 515 -10.00 -19.49 -32.13
N PRO A 516 -8.85 -19.37 -32.82
CA PRO A 516 -7.55 -19.65 -32.24
C PRO A 516 -6.94 -18.45 -31.49
N PHE A 517 -7.54 -17.25 -31.57
CA PHE A 517 -7.02 -16.03 -30.97
C PHE A 517 -7.29 -16.00 -29.48
N TYR A 518 -6.26 -15.82 -28.66
CA TYR A 518 -6.39 -15.56 -27.21
C TYR A 518 -6.86 -14.14 -26.98
N ALA A 519 -7.90 -13.99 -26.20
CA ALA A 519 -8.39 -12.66 -25.79
C ALA A 519 -7.65 -12.18 -24.55
N GLU A 520 -7.39 -10.88 -24.45
CA GLU A 520 -6.75 -10.24 -23.31
C GLU A 520 -7.39 -10.69 -21.99
N SER A 521 -6.59 -11.31 -21.12
CA SER A 521 -7.02 -11.81 -19.82
C SER A 521 -5.83 -12.11 -18.92
N GLY A 522 -6.00 -11.96 -17.58
CA GLY A 522 -4.99 -12.31 -16.59
C GLY A 522 -3.63 -11.59 -16.76
N GLY A 523 -3.65 -10.40 -17.38
CA GLY A 523 -2.46 -9.62 -17.69
C GLY A 523 -1.73 -10.03 -18.99
N GLN A 524 -2.14 -11.10 -19.67
CA GLN A 524 -1.66 -11.43 -21.00
C GLN A 524 -2.43 -10.65 -22.05
N VAL A 525 -1.72 -9.93 -22.93
CA VAL A 525 -2.32 -9.19 -24.07
C VAL A 525 -2.99 -10.11 -25.07
N GLY A 526 -4.00 -9.58 -25.78
CA GLY A 526 -4.69 -10.28 -26.84
C GLY A 526 -3.79 -10.63 -28.02
N ASP A 527 -4.12 -11.69 -28.74
CA ASP A 527 -3.44 -12.08 -29.95
C ASP A 527 -3.77 -11.15 -31.12
N THR A 528 -2.84 -11.07 -32.04
CA THR A 528 -2.97 -10.43 -33.35
C THR A 528 -2.77 -11.46 -34.46
N GLY A 529 -3.13 -11.10 -35.70
CA GLY A 529 -2.95 -12.00 -36.82
C GLY A 529 -3.79 -11.60 -38.02
N SER A 530 -4.32 -12.57 -38.74
CA SER A 530 -5.14 -12.32 -39.93
C SER A 530 -6.33 -13.25 -40.05
N ILE A 531 -7.39 -12.74 -40.65
CA ILE A 531 -8.55 -13.53 -41.08
C ILE A 531 -8.66 -13.42 -42.58
N THR A 532 -8.72 -14.56 -43.27
CA THR A 532 -8.70 -14.63 -44.74
C THR A 532 -9.80 -15.52 -45.29
N ALA A 533 -10.24 -15.24 -46.51
CA ALA A 533 -11.04 -16.16 -47.28
C ALA A 533 -10.59 -16.12 -48.74
N PRO A 534 -10.54 -17.28 -49.45
CA PRO A 534 -10.19 -17.31 -50.87
C PRO A 534 -11.24 -16.65 -51.73
N ALA A 535 -10.86 -16.19 -52.91
CA ALA A 535 -11.79 -15.75 -53.93
C ALA A 535 -12.71 -16.91 -54.38
N THR A 536 -14.02 -16.70 -54.40
CA THR A 536 -14.98 -17.69 -54.86
C THR A 536 -15.96 -17.06 -55.84
N GLY A 537 -16.02 -17.54 -57.07
CA GLY A 537 -16.91 -17.01 -58.09
C GLY A 537 -16.66 -15.53 -58.39
N THR A 538 -17.64 -14.70 -58.09
CA THR A 538 -17.55 -13.25 -58.23
C THR A 538 -16.99 -12.48 -57.03
N THR A 539 -16.70 -13.16 -55.92
CA THR A 539 -16.24 -12.56 -54.68
C THR A 539 -14.71 -12.49 -54.66
N CYS A 540 -14.14 -11.31 -54.41
CA CYS A 540 -12.68 -11.13 -54.24
C CYS A 540 -12.19 -11.83 -52.98
N ALA A 541 -10.90 -12.16 -52.94
CA ALA A 541 -10.26 -12.68 -51.72
C ALA A 541 -10.43 -11.69 -50.57
N LEU A 542 -10.76 -12.20 -49.39
CA LEU A 542 -10.84 -11.43 -48.15
C LEU A 542 -9.52 -11.48 -47.38
N LYS A 543 -9.08 -10.34 -46.90
CA LYS A 543 -7.99 -10.25 -45.91
C LYS A 543 -8.30 -9.17 -44.88
N ILE A 544 -8.39 -9.57 -43.61
CA ILE A 544 -8.54 -8.67 -42.47
C ILE A 544 -7.27 -8.82 -41.60
N GLU A 545 -6.65 -7.70 -41.25
CA GLU A 545 -5.59 -7.65 -40.26
C GLU A 545 -6.22 -7.48 -38.88
N ILE A 546 -5.92 -8.36 -37.93
CA ILE A 546 -6.39 -8.30 -36.54
C ILE A 546 -5.28 -7.71 -35.69
N THR A 547 -5.58 -6.61 -35.03
CA THR A 547 -4.63 -5.84 -34.18
C THR A 547 -4.87 -6.06 -32.70
N ASP A 548 -6.03 -6.55 -32.27
CA ASP A 548 -6.35 -6.87 -30.89
C ASP A 548 -7.48 -7.90 -30.77
N THR A 549 -7.51 -8.65 -29.65
CA THR A 549 -8.55 -9.62 -29.35
C THR A 549 -8.96 -9.48 -27.87
N LYS A 550 -10.25 -9.24 -27.63
CA LYS A 550 -10.85 -9.09 -26.30
C LYS A 550 -12.02 -10.04 -26.11
N LYS A 551 -12.48 -10.22 -24.85
CA LYS A 551 -13.56 -11.13 -24.50
C LYS A 551 -14.58 -10.46 -23.58
N THR A 552 -15.87 -10.60 -23.90
CA THR A 552 -16.97 -10.17 -23.05
C THR A 552 -18.12 -11.18 -23.13
N GLY A 553 -18.66 -11.62 -21.99
CA GLY A 553 -19.80 -12.54 -21.96
C GLY A 553 -19.60 -13.89 -22.66
N GLY A 554 -18.34 -14.39 -22.77
CA GLY A 554 -18.03 -15.62 -23.47
C GLY A 554 -17.79 -15.45 -24.99
N ILE A 555 -17.94 -14.25 -25.52
CA ILE A 555 -17.75 -13.90 -26.93
C ILE A 555 -16.36 -13.30 -27.11
N PHE A 556 -15.62 -13.77 -28.14
CA PHE A 556 -14.32 -13.24 -28.51
C PHE A 556 -14.47 -12.21 -29.63
N PHE A 557 -14.03 -10.97 -29.38
CA PHE A 557 -14.07 -9.85 -30.31
C PHE A 557 -12.69 -9.61 -30.90
N HIS A 558 -12.61 -9.68 -32.25
CA HIS A 558 -11.36 -9.45 -32.99
C HIS A 558 -11.45 -8.06 -33.61
N THR A 559 -10.62 -7.14 -33.17
CA THR A 559 -10.55 -5.77 -33.71
C THR A 559 -9.46 -5.66 -34.74
N GLY A 560 -9.78 -5.04 -35.88
CA GLY A 560 -8.81 -4.93 -36.96
C GLY A 560 -9.28 -4.05 -38.11
N ARG A 561 -8.67 -4.27 -39.27
CA ARG A 561 -8.98 -3.55 -40.52
C ARG A 561 -9.09 -4.49 -41.70
N VAL A 562 -10.11 -4.30 -42.53
CA VAL A 562 -10.26 -5.00 -43.81
C VAL A 562 -9.22 -4.42 -44.77
N LEU A 563 -8.25 -5.26 -45.19
CA LEU A 563 -7.21 -4.86 -46.13
C LEU A 563 -7.64 -5.10 -47.60
N GLU A 564 -8.34 -6.22 -47.83
CA GLU A 564 -8.76 -6.65 -49.17
C GLU A 564 -10.15 -7.31 -49.10
N GLY A 565 -10.96 -7.10 -50.14
CA GLY A 565 -12.24 -7.75 -50.32
C GLY A 565 -13.36 -7.14 -49.47
N GLU A 566 -14.37 -7.97 -49.20
CA GLU A 566 -15.57 -7.64 -48.45
C GLU A 566 -15.81 -8.76 -47.40
N ALA A 567 -15.93 -8.39 -46.13
CA ALA A 567 -16.29 -9.30 -45.03
C ALA A 567 -17.82 -9.30 -44.89
N THR A 568 -18.43 -10.48 -44.79
CA THR A 568 -19.88 -10.62 -44.65
C THR A 568 -20.22 -11.56 -43.49
N VAL A 569 -21.29 -11.24 -42.76
CA VAL A 569 -21.82 -12.13 -41.70
C VAL A 569 -22.27 -13.46 -42.34
N GLY A 570 -21.86 -14.58 -41.69
CA GLY A 570 -22.11 -15.94 -42.20
C GLY A 570 -21.01 -16.48 -43.13
N GLN A 571 -20.01 -15.66 -43.50
CA GLN A 571 -18.90 -16.07 -44.37
C GLN A 571 -17.96 -17.02 -43.61
N SER A 572 -17.54 -18.11 -44.32
CA SER A 572 -16.47 -18.98 -43.83
C SER A 572 -15.13 -18.35 -44.09
N VAL A 573 -14.26 -18.38 -43.09
CA VAL A 573 -12.94 -17.72 -43.10
C VAL A 573 -11.90 -18.62 -42.42
N THR A 574 -10.64 -18.42 -42.77
CA THR A 574 -9.50 -18.98 -42.05
C THR A 574 -8.93 -17.92 -41.09
N ALA A 575 -9.02 -18.19 -39.83
CA ALA A 575 -8.45 -17.35 -38.75
C ALA A 575 -7.04 -17.85 -38.41
N ALA A 576 -6.02 -16.99 -38.54
CA ALA A 576 -4.62 -17.32 -38.28
C ALA A 576 -3.95 -16.30 -37.37
N VAL A 577 -3.41 -16.77 -36.25
CA VAL A 577 -2.70 -15.96 -35.27
C VAL A 577 -1.27 -15.69 -35.73
N ASP A 578 -0.73 -14.52 -35.42
CA ASP A 578 0.72 -14.26 -35.52
C ASP A 578 1.48 -15.18 -34.54
N ALA A 579 1.92 -16.32 -35.06
CA ALA A 579 2.59 -17.35 -34.28
C ALA A 579 3.94 -16.89 -33.69
N ALA A 580 4.63 -15.98 -34.37
CA ALA A 580 5.90 -15.44 -33.89
C ALA A 580 5.67 -14.54 -32.67
N ARG A 581 4.73 -13.60 -32.78
CA ARG A 581 4.33 -12.72 -31.66
C ARG A 581 3.80 -13.53 -30.48
N ARG A 582 2.91 -14.51 -30.71
CA ARG A 582 2.39 -15.39 -29.66
C ARG A 582 3.52 -16.13 -28.94
N ARG A 583 4.53 -16.60 -29.66
CA ARG A 583 5.66 -17.30 -29.05
C ARG A 583 6.48 -16.41 -28.13
N HIS A 584 6.63 -15.12 -28.44
CA HIS A 584 7.23 -14.15 -27.52
C HIS A 584 6.39 -13.96 -26.25
N ILE A 585 5.06 -13.86 -26.39
CA ILE A 585 4.14 -13.77 -25.26
C ILE A 585 4.23 -15.02 -24.38
N MET A 586 4.22 -16.24 -24.98
CA MET A 586 4.34 -17.52 -24.25
C MET A 586 5.66 -17.59 -23.44
N ARG A 587 6.77 -17.09 -23.99
CA ARG A 587 8.06 -17.01 -23.27
C ARG A 587 7.95 -16.11 -22.05
N ASN A 588 7.43 -14.91 -22.24
CA ASN A 588 7.25 -13.95 -21.17
C ASN A 588 6.26 -14.45 -20.11
N HIS A 589 5.20 -15.16 -20.51
CA HIS A 589 4.21 -15.69 -19.57
C HIS A 589 4.78 -16.82 -18.72
N THR A 590 5.47 -17.79 -19.34
CA THR A 590 6.11 -18.87 -18.59
C THR A 590 7.22 -18.34 -17.68
N ALA A 591 7.99 -17.33 -18.16
CA ALA A 591 8.97 -16.62 -17.31
C ALA A 591 8.35 -15.89 -16.13
N THR A 592 7.10 -15.40 -16.24
CA THR A 592 6.40 -14.75 -15.14
C THR A 592 6.16 -15.72 -13.98
N HIS A 593 5.79 -16.96 -14.26
CA HIS A 593 5.63 -18.01 -13.23
C HIS A 593 6.98 -18.38 -12.58
N LEU A 594 8.04 -18.51 -13.39
CA LEU A 594 9.39 -18.73 -12.88
C LEU A 594 9.84 -17.55 -11.98
N LEU A 595 9.58 -16.32 -12.41
CA LEU A 595 9.91 -15.12 -11.65
C LEU A 595 9.15 -15.07 -10.31
N GLN A 596 7.85 -15.35 -10.31
CA GLN A 596 7.05 -15.37 -9.09
C GLN A 596 7.59 -16.38 -8.07
N ALA A 597 7.90 -17.60 -8.52
CA ALA A 597 8.46 -18.63 -7.65
C ALA A 597 9.85 -18.23 -7.12
N ALA A 598 10.74 -17.69 -7.96
CA ALA A 598 12.06 -17.22 -7.58
C ALA A 598 12.00 -16.07 -6.57
N LEU A 599 11.08 -15.12 -6.76
CA LEU A 599 10.85 -14.01 -5.81
C LEU A 599 10.39 -14.55 -4.45
N ARG A 600 9.46 -15.50 -4.41
CA ARG A 600 8.99 -16.10 -3.16
C ARG A 600 10.10 -16.88 -2.43
N GLN A 601 10.94 -17.58 -3.16
CA GLN A 601 12.09 -18.29 -2.57
C GLN A 601 13.13 -17.31 -2.01
N THR A 602 13.36 -16.19 -2.68
CA THR A 602 14.40 -15.23 -2.31
C THR A 602 13.94 -14.26 -1.22
N LEU A 603 12.72 -13.74 -1.33
CA LEU A 603 12.18 -12.68 -0.48
C LEU A 603 11.23 -13.19 0.61
N GLY A 604 10.65 -14.38 0.41
CA GLY A 604 9.74 -15.02 1.35
C GLY A 604 8.29 -15.15 0.89
N GLY A 605 7.50 -15.91 1.65
CA GLY A 605 6.11 -16.26 1.32
C GLY A 605 5.11 -15.12 1.25
N HIS A 606 5.48 -13.91 1.70
CA HIS A 606 4.65 -12.70 1.62
C HIS A 606 4.57 -12.10 0.21
N VAL A 607 5.39 -12.59 -0.72
CA VAL A 607 5.35 -12.16 -2.12
C VAL A 607 4.11 -12.72 -2.80
N HIS A 608 3.19 -11.82 -3.20
CA HIS A 608 1.98 -12.12 -3.95
C HIS A 608 1.86 -11.17 -5.14
N GLN A 609 1.35 -11.67 -6.25
CA GLN A 609 1.07 -10.84 -7.42
C GLN A 609 0.00 -9.79 -7.10
N LYS A 610 0.26 -8.53 -7.49
CA LYS A 610 -0.69 -7.40 -7.44
C LYS A 610 -1.10 -6.93 -8.82
N GLY A 611 -0.30 -7.21 -9.82
CA GLY A 611 -0.58 -6.92 -11.22
C GLY A 611 0.42 -7.63 -12.12
N SER A 612 0.04 -7.84 -13.36
CA SER A 612 0.90 -8.43 -14.38
C SER A 612 0.59 -7.81 -15.74
N LEU A 613 1.60 -7.71 -16.57
CA LEU A 613 1.47 -7.45 -18.00
C LEU A 613 2.42 -8.41 -18.73
N VAL A 614 1.89 -9.21 -19.62
CA VAL A 614 2.64 -10.13 -20.45
C VAL A 614 2.42 -9.74 -21.91
N ALA A 615 3.38 -9.03 -22.46
CA ALA A 615 3.41 -8.54 -23.83
C ALA A 615 4.56 -9.22 -24.62
N PRO A 616 4.58 -9.15 -25.95
CA PRO A 616 5.66 -9.78 -26.73
C PRO A 616 7.03 -9.16 -26.47
N GLU A 617 7.10 -7.83 -26.17
CA GLU A 617 8.34 -7.09 -25.96
C GLU A 617 8.93 -7.29 -24.56
N ARG A 618 8.06 -7.47 -23.55
CA ARG A 618 8.47 -7.57 -22.13
C ARG A 618 7.38 -8.18 -21.28
N LEU A 619 7.77 -8.61 -20.10
CA LEU A 619 6.85 -8.85 -18.99
C LEU A 619 7.01 -7.77 -17.93
N ARG A 620 5.92 -7.49 -17.21
CA ARG A 620 5.88 -6.65 -16.02
C ARG A 620 5.18 -7.41 -14.90
N PHE A 621 5.79 -7.44 -13.73
CA PHE A 621 5.27 -8.14 -12.57
C PHE A 621 5.26 -7.21 -11.36
N ASP A 622 4.06 -6.90 -10.87
CA ASP A 622 3.84 -6.09 -9.67
C ASP A 622 3.57 -7.03 -8.49
N PHE A 623 4.31 -6.90 -7.41
CA PHE A 623 4.25 -7.84 -6.30
C PHE A 623 4.37 -7.15 -4.94
N THR A 624 3.83 -7.79 -3.90
CA THR A 624 3.91 -7.30 -2.52
C THR A 624 5.33 -7.46 -1.99
N HIS A 625 5.98 -6.33 -1.74
CA HIS A 625 7.25 -6.28 -1.01
C HIS A 625 7.48 -4.87 -0.46
N THR A 626 7.98 -4.80 0.77
CA THR A 626 8.04 -3.52 1.50
C THR A 626 9.29 -2.70 1.25
N GLN A 627 10.32 -3.29 0.62
CA GLN A 627 11.62 -2.63 0.41
C GLN A 627 12.04 -2.65 -1.07
N PRO A 628 12.88 -1.72 -1.52
CA PRO A 628 13.62 -1.91 -2.78
C PRO A 628 14.44 -3.19 -2.67
N MET A 629 14.44 -3.98 -3.74
CA MET A 629 15.32 -5.14 -3.80
C MET A 629 16.78 -4.69 -3.89
N THR A 630 17.63 -5.37 -3.17
CA THR A 630 19.08 -5.17 -3.28
C THR A 630 19.60 -5.74 -4.61
N ALA A 631 20.75 -5.25 -5.06
CA ALA A 631 21.41 -5.78 -6.26
C ALA A 631 21.70 -7.30 -6.16
N GLU A 632 21.99 -7.79 -4.94
CA GLU A 632 22.20 -9.21 -4.70
C GLU A 632 20.90 -10.02 -4.80
N GLU A 633 19.78 -9.51 -4.29
CA GLU A 633 18.48 -10.18 -4.40
C GLU A 633 18.01 -10.23 -5.85
N ILE A 634 18.14 -9.12 -6.60
CA ILE A 634 17.84 -9.08 -8.04
C ILE A 634 18.67 -10.12 -8.79
N LYS A 635 19.97 -10.19 -8.48
CA LYS A 635 20.88 -11.16 -9.08
C LYS A 635 20.48 -12.60 -8.77
N LYS A 636 20.16 -12.91 -7.49
CA LYS A 636 19.72 -14.26 -7.08
C LYS A 636 18.41 -14.67 -7.78
N VAL A 637 17.45 -13.75 -7.89
CA VAL A 637 16.18 -14.02 -8.59
C VAL A 637 16.45 -14.31 -10.07
N GLU A 638 17.26 -13.49 -10.74
CA GLU A 638 17.61 -13.67 -12.13
C GLU A 638 18.36 -14.99 -12.37
N GLU A 639 19.32 -15.31 -11.51
CA GLU A 639 20.06 -16.59 -11.55
C GLU A 639 19.16 -17.80 -11.32
N SER A 640 18.22 -17.70 -10.36
CA SER A 640 17.24 -18.77 -10.08
C SER A 640 16.34 -19.01 -11.28
N VAL A 641 15.79 -17.97 -11.91
CA VAL A 641 14.97 -18.12 -13.12
C VAL A 641 15.75 -18.77 -14.25
N ASN A 642 16.96 -18.27 -14.54
CA ASN A 642 17.79 -18.84 -15.61
C ASN A 642 18.23 -20.27 -15.32
N ALA A 643 18.49 -20.63 -14.06
CA ALA A 643 18.81 -22.01 -13.68
C ALA A 643 17.65 -22.97 -14.02
N HIS A 644 16.39 -22.57 -13.75
CA HIS A 644 15.22 -23.38 -14.11
C HIS A 644 14.92 -23.38 -15.62
N VAL A 645 15.27 -22.31 -16.33
CA VAL A 645 15.25 -22.31 -17.80
C VAL A 645 16.24 -23.33 -18.36
N LEU A 646 17.48 -23.32 -17.84
CA LEU A 646 18.54 -24.25 -18.28
C LEU A 646 18.32 -25.68 -17.82
N ALA A 647 17.47 -25.90 -16.80
CA ALA A 647 17.13 -27.25 -16.33
C ALA A 647 16.26 -28.05 -17.31
N ASP A 648 15.74 -27.40 -18.37
CA ASP A 648 14.98 -28.04 -19.45
C ASP A 648 13.79 -28.89 -18.93
N THR A 649 13.01 -28.27 -18.02
CA THR A 649 11.90 -28.95 -17.34
C THR A 649 10.60 -28.83 -18.14
N ASP A 650 9.87 -29.93 -18.28
CA ASP A 650 8.56 -29.91 -18.93
C ASP A 650 7.55 -29.10 -18.10
N VAL A 651 6.76 -28.29 -18.78
CA VAL A 651 5.64 -27.51 -18.22
C VAL A 651 4.36 -28.34 -18.41
N THR A 652 3.84 -28.83 -17.30
CA THR A 652 2.60 -29.63 -17.32
C THR A 652 1.39 -28.70 -17.17
N ILE A 653 0.44 -28.84 -18.09
CA ILE A 653 -0.78 -28.08 -18.12
C ILE A 653 -1.97 -28.99 -17.88
N PHE A 654 -2.69 -28.76 -16.81
CA PHE A 654 -3.91 -29.47 -16.47
C PHE A 654 -5.11 -28.60 -16.83
N THR A 655 -6.06 -29.16 -17.56
CA THR A 655 -7.32 -28.53 -17.94
C THR A 655 -8.47 -29.18 -17.19
N ASP A 656 -9.50 -28.39 -16.89
CA ASP A 656 -10.76 -28.86 -16.31
C ASP A 656 -10.61 -29.64 -14.98
N ILE A 657 -9.69 -29.19 -14.11
CA ILE A 657 -9.53 -29.76 -12.78
C ILE A 657 -10.51 -29.08 -11.82
N PRO A 658 -11.18 -29.84 -10.93
CA PRO A 658 -11.95 -29.24 -9.83
C PRO A 658 -11.06 -28.31 -9.00
N ILE A 659 -11.55 -27.11 -8.69
CA ILE A 659 -10.78 -26.11 -7.92
C ILE A 659 -10.31 -26.64 -6.57
N ALA A 660 -11.12 -27.49 -5.93
CA ALA A 660 -10.78 -28.15 -4.67
C ALA A 660 -9.55 -29.07 -4.82
N GLU A 661 -9.47 -29.83 -5.92
CA GLU A 661 -8.31 -30.69 -6.21
C GLU A 661 -7.05 -29.87 -6.49
N ALA A 662 -7.17 -28.81 -7.30
CA ALA A 662 -6.04 -27.92 -7.60
C ALA A 662 -5.46 -27.29 -6.32
N ARG A 663 -6.32 -26.87 -5.40
CA ARG A 663 -5.90 -26.35 -4.08
C ARG A 663 -5.29 -27.41 -3.18
N ALA A 664 -5.85 -28.61 -3.15
CA ALA A 664 -5.30 -29.73 -2.39
C ALA A 664 -3.87 -30.10 -2.86
N ARG A 665 -3.57 -29.90 -4.14
CA ARG A 665 -2.21 -30.01 -4.69
C ARG A 665 -1.29 -28.83 -4.33
N GLY A 666 -1.81 -27.79 -3.70
CA GLY A 666 -1.06 -26.58 -3.32
C GLY A 666 -0.97 -25.52 -4.42
N ALA A 667 -1.87 -25.56 -5.42
CA ALA A 667 -1.88 -24.57 -6.49
C ALA A 667 -2.17 -23.16 -5.97
N MET A 668 -1.33 -22.20 -6.38
CA MET A 668 -1.49 -20.79 -6.03
C MET A 668 -2.60 -20.16 -6.88
N ALA A 669 -3.56 -19.57 -6.22
CA ALA A 669 -4.63 -18.77 -6.84
C ALA A 669 -4.34 -17.28 -6.69
N LEU A 670 -4.63 -16.48 -7.71
CA LEU A 670 -4.53 -15.03 -7.62
C LEU A 670 -5.59 -14.50 -6.66
N PHE A 671 -5.17 -13.59 -5.81
CA PHE A 671 -6.05 -13.00 -4.80
C PHE A 671 -7.08 -12.04 -5.44
N GLY A 672 -8.38 -12.30 -5.18
CA GLY A 672 -9.48 -11.44 -5.66
C GLY A 672 -10.09 -11.86 -7.00
N GLU A 673 -9.58 -12.89 -7.67
CA GLU A 673 -10.23 -13.44 -8.85
C GLU A 673 -11.32 -14.48 -8.47
N LYS A 674 -12.44 -14.42 -9.20
CA LYS A 674 -13.51 -15.41 -9.09
C LYS A 674 -13.20 -16.55 -10.04
N TYR A 675 -12.95 -17.72 -9.49
CA TYR A 675 -12.75 -18.96 -10.24
C TYR A 675 -14.07 -19.74 -10.32
N GLY A 676 -14.29 -20.42 -11.45
CA GLY A 676 -15.39 -21.39 -11.57
C GLY A 676 -15.08 -22.70 -10.82
N ASP A 677 -16.02 -23.64 -10.87
CA ASP A 677 -15.89 -24.97 -10.25
C ASP A 677 -14.74 -25.80 -10.87
N SER A 678 -14.42 -25.52 -12.13
CA SER A 678 -13.33 -26.12 -12.90
C SER A 678 -12.31 -25.04 -13.30
N VAL A 679 -11.03 -25.35 -13.15
CA VAL A 679 -9.92 -24.43 -13.39
C VAL A 679 -8.82 -25.05 -14.25
N ARG A 680 -8.00 -24.17 -14.86
CA ARG A 680 -6.77 -24.56 -15.54
C ARG A 680 -5.59 -24.28 -14.62
N MET A 681 -4.66 -25.27 -14.51
CA MET A 681 -3.49 -25.20 -13.65
C MET A 681 -2.22 -25.46 -14.47
N VAL A 682 -1.18 -24.68 -14.19
CA VAL A 682 0.15 -24.78 -14.82
C VAL A 682 1.16 -25.19 -13.75
N GLU A 683 1.87 -26.29 -14.01
CA GLU A 683 2.88 -26.83 -13.11
C GLU A 683 4.26 -26.82 -13.78
N ILE A 684 5.23 -26.26 -13.09
CA ILE A 684 6.66 -26.46 -13.32
C ILE A 684 7.15 -27.30 -12.14
N PRO A 685 7.36 -28.61 -12.33
CA PRO A 685 7.58 -29.57 -11.26
C PRO A 685 8.66 -29.13 -10.25
N GLY A 686 8.32 -29.16 -8.96
CA GLY A 686 9.21 -28.79 -7.86
C GLY A 686 9.51 -27.31 -7.73
N PHE A 687 8.90 -26.40 -8.53
CA PHE A 687 9.20 -24.98 -8.51
C PHE A 687 7.96 -24.07 -8.51
N SER A 688 7.03 -24.23 -9.45
CA SER A 688 5.82 -23.40 -9.52
C SER A 688 4.58 -24.23 -9.79
N LEU A 689 3.48 -23.93 -9.10
CA LEU A 689 2.18 -24.54 -9.31
C LEU A 689 1.10 -23.45 -9.16
N GLU A 690 0.46 -23.03 -10.27
CA GLU A 690 -0.40 -21.86 -10.28
C GLU A 690 -1.67 -22.06 -11.11
N LEU A 691 -2.79 -21.47 -10.68
CA LEU A 691 -4.00 -21.37 -11.48
C LEU A 691 -3.79 -20.31 -12.56
N CYS A 692 -3.81 -20.70 -13.83
CA CYS A 692 -3.56 -19.80 -14.95
C CYS A 692 -4.29 -20.18 -16.23
N GLY A 693 -5.08 -19.23 -16.76
CA GLY A 693 -5.79 -19.37 -18.04
C GLY A 693 -4.98 -18.93 -19.27
N GLY A 694 -3.75 -18.46 -19.11
CA GLY A 694 -2.92 -17.96 -20.21
C GLY A 694 -2.28 -19.05 -21.07
N ILE A 695 -1.59 -18.63 -22.12
CA ILE A 695 -0.90 -19.57 -23.03
C ILE A 695 0.57 -19.67 -22.63
N HIS A 696 1.05 -20.91 -22.46
CA HIS A 696 2.39 -21.23 -21.98
C HIS A 696 3.19 -22.06 -22.96
N LEU A 697 4.50 -22.05 -22.76
CA LEU A 697 5.41 -23.00 -23.39
C LEU A 697 5.23 -24.40 -22.78
N ASN A 698 5.63 -25.42 -23.49
CA ASN A 698 5.58 -26.82 -23.02
C ASN A 698 6.84 -27.21 -22.25
N ASN A 699 7.87 -26.38 -22.26
CA ASN A 699 9.15 -26.67 -21.64
C ASN A 699 9.86 -25.34 -21.27
N THR A 700 10.54 -25.30 -20.12
CA THR A 700 11.19 -24.09 -19.59
C THR A 700 12.37 -23.62 -20.44
N ALA A 701 13.12 -24.52 -21.12
CA ALA A 701 14.23 -24.11 -21.98
C ALA A 701 13.79 -23.24 -23.17
N GLN A 702 12.53 -23.35 -23.60
CA GLN A 702 11.99 -22.53 -24.68
C GLN A 702 11.82 -21.04 -24.29
N VAL A 703 11.90 -20.67 -23.00
CA VAL A 703 11.95 -19.28 -22.53
C VAL A 703 13.20 -18.57 -23.11
N GLY A 704 14.31 -19.30 -23.19
CA GLY A 704 15.60 -18.74 -23.54
C GLY A 704 16.16 -17.87 -22.39
N LEU A 705 17.11 -17.00 -22.71
CA LEU A 705 17.70 -16.11 -21.70
C LEU A 705 16.62 -15.22 -21.07
N PHE A 706 16.63 -15.13 -19.74
CA PHE A 706 15.79 -14.20 -18.96
C PHE A 706 16.65 -13.07 -18.38
N LYS A 707 16.20 -11.81 -18.52
CA LYS A 707 16.94 -10.65 -18.01
C LYS A 707 16.00 -9.65 -17.35
N ILE A 708 16.29 -9.27 -16.12
CA ILE A 708 15.61 -8.18 -15.41
C ILE A 708 16.14 -6.85 -15.94
N LEU A 709 15.24 -5.99 -16.39
CA LEU A 709 15.56 -4.64 -16.90
C LEU A 709 15.59 -3.61 -15.76
N SER A 710 14.57 -3.66 -14.89
CA SER A 710 14.39 -2.68 -13.81
C SER A 710 13.61 -3.27 -12.64
N GLU A 711 13.85 -2.71 -11.46
CA GLU A 711 13.06 -2.89 -10.26
C GLU A 711 12.71 -1.52 -9.69
N SER A 712 11.43 -1.26 -9.37
CA SER A 712 10.95 0.04 -8.90
C SER A 712 9.75 -0.07 -7.98
N GLY A 713 9.44 1.01 -7.21
CA GLY A 713 8.21 1.12 -6.43
C GLY A 713 7.06 1.64 -7.29
N VAL A 714 5.88 1.04 -7.14
CA VAL A 714 4.63 1.47 -7.81
C VAL A 714 3.69 2.13 -6.82
N ALA A 715 3.57 1.51 -5.66
CA ALA A 715 2.76 1.98 -4.55
C ALA A 715 3.42 1.55 -3.24
N SER A 716 2.93 2.05 -2.12
CA SER A 716 3.42 1.60 -0.82
C SER A 716 3.21 0.09 -0.66
N GLY A 717 4.29 -0.63 -0.36
CA GLY A 717 4.27 -2.09 -0.23
C GLY A 717 4.13 -2.86 -1.54
N VAL A 718 4.22 -2.21 -2.71
CA VAL A 718 4.18 -2.85 -4.03
C VAL A 718 5.40 -2.48 -4.83
N ARG A 719 6.13 -3.50 -5.27
CA ARG A 719 7.30 -3.39 -6.13
C ARG A 719 6.97 -3.90 -7.53
N ARG A 720 7.67 -3.39 -8.52
CA ARG A 720 7.53 -3.73 -9.94
C ARG A 720 8.85 -4.22 -10.48
N ILE A 721 8.82 -5.37 -11.13
CA ILE A 721 9.90 -5.85 -11.99
C ILE A 721 9.44 -5.79 -13.45
N GLU A 722 10.32 -5.26 -14.31
CA GLU A 722 10.22 -5.42 -15.75
C GLU A 722 11.36 -6.32 -16.23
N ALA A 723 11.02 -7.29 -17.09
CA ALA A 723 11.98 -8.25 -17.61
C ALA A 723 11.69 -8.63 -19.07
N VAL A 724 12.67 -9.20 -19.72
CA VAL A 724 12.63 -9.67 -21.11
C VAL A 724 13.14 -11.09 -21.21
N THR A 725 12.71 -11.79 -22.26
CA THR A 725 13.11 -13.19 -22.52
C THR A 725 13.60 -13.39 -23.94
N GLY A 726 14.30 -14.51 -24.18
CA GLY A 726 14.70 -14.97 -25.50
C GLY A 726 15.40 -13.90 -26.33
N ALA A 727 14.86 -13.57 -27.52
CA ALA A 727 15.46 -12.58 -28.43
C ALA A 727 15.58 -11.21 -27.80
N GLY A 728 14.56 -10.74 -27.07
CA GLY A 728 14.62 -9.44 -26.38
C GLY A 728 15.71 -9.35 -25.32
N ALA A 729 15.96 -10.44 -24.58
CA ALA A 729 17.06 -10.54 -23.63
C ALA A 729 18.43 -10.53 -24.36
N TYR A 730 18.53 -11.26 -25.47
CA TYR A 730 19.73 -11.28 -26.31
C TYR A 730 20.07 -9.87 -26.84
N GLU A 731 19.07 -9.18 -27.42
CA GLU A 731 19.26 -7.81 -27.93
C GLU A 731 19.66 -6.84 -26.81
N PHE A 732 19.13 -7.00 -25.63
CA PHE A 732 19.50 -6.17 -24.47
C PHE A 732 20.97 -6.38 -24.09
N VAL A 733 21.44 -7.63 -24.09
CA VAL A 733 22.85 -7.95 -23.81
C VAL A 733 23.76 -7.40 -24.90
N GLN A 734 23.38 -7.57 -26.18
CA GLN A 734 24.16 -7.07 -27.34
C GLN A 734 24.31 -5.53 -27.25
N ARG A 735 23.26 -4.78 -27.00
CA ARG A 735 23.35 -3.31 -26.84
C ARG A 735 24.30 -2.88 -25.72
N ARG A 736 24.31 -3.63 -24.60
CA ARG A 736 25.24 -3.35 -23.49
C ARG A 736 26.68 -3.66 -23.88
N GLU A 737 26.90 -4.76 -24.59
CA GLU A 737 28.22 -5.11 -25.11
C GLU A 737 28.74 -4.07 -26.12
N GLU A 738 27.90 -3.65 -27.07
CA GLU A 738 28.23 -2.56 -27.99
C GLU A 738 28.61 -1.26 -27.28
N THR A 739 27.82 -0.88 -26.26
CA THR A 739 28.10 0.30 -25.42
C THR A 739 29.46 0.17 -24.71
N LEU A 740 29.75 -1.00 -24.17
CA LEU A 740 31.02 -1.30 -23.52
C LEU A 740 32.19 -1.22 -24.49
N MET A 741 32.02 -1.76 -25.69
CA MET A 741 33.02 -1.70 -26.76
C MET A 741 33.27 -0.25 -27.23
N GLN A 742 32.22 0.57 -27.35
CA GLN A 742 32.36 2.00 -27.69
C GLN A 742 33.12 2.74 -26.57
N LEU A 743 32.82 2.49 -25.30
CA LEU A 743 33.56 3.06 -24.18
C LEU A 743 35.03 2.61 -24.16
N ALA A 744 35.28 1.34 -24.44
CA ALA A 744 36.64 0.81 -24.58
C ALA A 744 37.41 1.54 -25.68
N GLY A 745 36.78 1.76 -26.85
CA GLY A 745 37.34 2.52 -27.94
C GLY A 745 37.67 3.97 -27.57
N LEU A 746 36.76 4.68 -26.88
CA LEU A 746 36.99 6.05 -26.38
C LEU A 746 38.15 6.13 -25.41
N LEU A 747 38.28 5.16 -24.52
CA LEU A 747 39.34 5.08 -23.51
C LEU A 747 40.63 4.45 -24.03
N LYS A 748 40.66 3.99 -25.27
CA LYS A 748 41.78 3.25 -25.89
C LYS A 748 42.23 2.07 -25.01
N SER A 749 41.26 1.30 -24.50
CA SER A 749 41.46 0.14 -23.63
C SER A 749 40.76 -1.11 -24.19
N SER A 750 41.02 -2.27 -23.62
CA SER A 750 40.18 -3.44 -23.88
C SER A 750 38.84 -3.32 -23.10
N ALA A 751 37.78 -4.07 -23.50
CA ALA A 751 36.53 -4.09 -22.81
C ALA A 751 36.67 -4.57 -21.34
N SER A 752 37.61 -5.46 -21.07
CA SER A 752 37.94 -5.93 -19.69
C SER A 752 38.57 -4.85 -18.81
N ASP A 753 39.28 -3.86 -19.42
CA ASP A 753 40.05 -2.85 -18.72
C ASP A 753 39.39 -1.47 -18.66
N VAL A 754 38.15 -1.35 -19.18
CA VAL A 754 37.39 -0.08 -19.23
C VAL A 754 37.30 0.55 -17.83
N LEU A 755 37.02 -0.23 -16.78
CA LEU A 755 36.91 0.27 -15.42
C LEU A 755 38.25 0.89 -14.96
N THR A 756 39.33 0.15 -15.08
CA THR A 756 40.69 0.60 -14.71
C THR A 756 41.14 1.81 -15.52
N ALA A 757 40.78 1.84 -16.83
CA ALA A 757 41.06 3.00 -17.69
C ALA A 757 40.29 4.25 -17.26
N THR A 758 39.03 4.08 -16.85
CA THR A 758 38.19 5.15 -16.32
C THR A 758 38.70 5.69 -14.99
N GLU A 759 39.08 4.80 -14.05
CA GLU A 759 39.67 5.18 -12.76
C GLU A 759 40.98 5.97 -12.96
N ARG A 760 41.81 5.50 -13.89
CA ARG A 760 43.08 6.22 -14.28
C ARG A 760 42.80 7.60 -14.87
N LEU A 761 41.79 7.73 -15.74
CA LEU A 761 41.39 9.01 -16.33
C LEU A 761 40.88 9.99 -15.27
N LEU A 762 40.06 9.50 -14.31
CA LEU A 762 39.59 10.32 -13.20
C LEU A 762 40.74 10.78 -12.29
N ALA A 763 41.70 9.91 -11.99
CA ALA A 763 42.88 10.26 -11.22
C ALA A 763 43.74 11.31 -11.96
N GLN A 764 43.98 11.13 -13.27
CA GLN A 764 44.70 12.11 -14.11
C GLN A 764 44.00 13.47 -14.17
N ARG A 765 42.65 13.48 -14.26
CA ARG A 765 41.86 14.71 -14.20
C ARG A 765 42.06 15.43 -12.87
N GLN A 766 41.97 14.72 -11.74
CA GLN A 766 42.19 15.30 -10.41
C GLN A 766 43.62 15.88 -10.26
N ASP A 767 44.62 15.16 -10.77
CA ASP A 767 46.00 15.64 -10.74
C ASP A 767 46.19 16.89 -11.62
N LEU A 768 45.62 16.92 -12.81
CA LEU A 768 45.62 18.09 -13.67
C LEU A 768 44.89 19.29 -13.07
N GLU A 769 43.74 19.08 -12.41
CA GLU A 769 43.05 20.14 -11.68
C GLU A 769 43.91 20.69 -10.53
N LYS A 770 44.62 19.81 -9.80
CA LYS A 770 45.57 20.20 -8.75
C LYS A 770 46.76 20.96 -9.29
N GLN A 771 47.37 20.47 -10.35
CA GLN A 771 48.49 21.15 -11.04
C GLN A 771 48.04 22.52 -11.60
N ASN A 772 46.86 22.61 -12.23
CA ASN A 772 46.33 23.87 -12.71
C ASN A 772 46.08 24.87 -11.57
N LYS A 773 45.56 24.38 -10.40
CA LYS A 773 45.44 25.21 -9.21
C LYS A 773 46.80 25.67 -8.68
N GLN A 774 47.81 24.79 -8.67
CA GLN A 774 49.19 25.15 -8.26
C GLN A 774 49.85 26.09 -9.23
N LEU A 775 49.72 25.91 -10.56
CA LEU A 775 50.23 26.81 -11.57
C LEU A 775 49.53 28.18 -11.51
N ARG A 776 48.27 28.24 -11.25
CA ARG A 776 47.54 29.51 -10.99
C ARG A 776 47.98 30.17 -9.71
N ALA A 777 48.25 29.40 -8.65
CA ALA A 777 48.77 29.92 -7.40
C ALA A 777 50.28 30.26 -7.47
N GLY A 778 51.04 29.54 -8.29
CA GLY A 778 52.50 29.73 -8.48
C GLY A 778 52.85 30.58 -9.69
N GLY A 779 51.92 30.85 -10.62
CA GLY A 779 52.13 31.69 -11.81
C GLY A 779 52.19 33.20 -11.53
N GLY A 780 52.28 33.56 -10.24
CA GLY A 780 52.64 34.93 -9.82
C GLY A 780 54.13 35.26 -10.06
N GLY A 781 54.88 34.48 -10.84
CA GLY A 781 56.33 34.66 -11.09
C GLY A 781 56.72 35.40 -12.38
N ALA A 782 55.76 35.99 -13.10
CA ALA A 782 56.11 36.86 -14.22
C ALA A 782 55.49 38.26 -14.02
N GLN A 783 56.37 39.19 -13.66
CA GLN A 783 56.06 40.59 -13.38
C GLN A 783 55.25 40.84 -12.05
N THR A 784 55.93 40.65 -10.93
CA THR A 784 55.80 41.55 -9.81
C THR A 784 56.50 42.87 -10.24
N ALA A 785 55.82 43.64 -11.10
CA ALA A 785 56.03 45.08 -11.10
C ALA A 785 55.75 45.48 -9.67
N GLU A 786 56.76 46.01 -8.95
CA GLU A 786 56.57 46.58 -7.61
C GLU A 786 55.50 47.66 -7.74
N LEU A 787 54.28 47.32 -7.34
CA LEU A 787 53.18 48.28 -7.31
C LEU A 787 53.60 49.43 -6.37
N THR A 788 54.01 50.55 -6.94
CA THR A 788 54.50 51.70 -6.20
C THR A 788 53.34 52.58 -5.77
N PRO A 789 53.19 52.85 -4.50
CA PRO A 789 52.15 53.76 -4.02
C PRO A 789 52.48 55.20 -4.41
N GLN A 790 51.45 55.95 -4.78
CA GLN A 790 51.49 57.38 -4.98
C GLN A 790 50.93 58.05 -3.73
N ASP A 791 51.53 59.13 -3.30
CA ASP A 791 50.98 59.93 -2.17
C ASP A 791 49.85 60.84 -2.65
N LEU A 792 48.69 60.70 -2.09
CA LEU A 792 47.54 61.55 -2.37
C LEU A 792 47.08 62.19 -1.03
N ASN A 793 47.59 63.37 -0.75
CA ASN A 793 47.26 64.12 0.48
C ASN A 793 47.52 63.34 1.77
N GLY A 794 48.64 62.61 1.86
CA GLY A 794 49.01 61.82 3.01
C GLY A 794 48.46 60.39 3.05
N ILE A 795 47.85 59.91 1.95
CA ILE A 795 47.34 58.52 1.79
C ILE A 795 48.18 57.85 0.67
N ALA A 796 48.68 56.65 0.96
CA ALA A 796 49.31 55.79 -0.07
C ALA A 796 48.17 55.21 -0.95
N VAL A 797 48.22 55.52 -2.25
CA VAL A 797 47.26 55.02 -3.22
C VAL A 797 47.99 54.24 -4.31
N VAL A 798 47.52 53.04 -4.58
CA VAL A 798 48.01 52.19 -5.69
C VAL A 798 46.88 52.12 -6.75
N ILE A 799 47.17 52.62 -7.96
CA ILE A 799 46.25 52.51 -9.07
C ILE A 799 47.02 51.95 -10.25
N GLU A 800 46.66 50.75 -10.66
CA GLU A 800 47.36 50.07 -11.74
C GLU A 800 46.44 49.32 -12.67
N GLN A 801 46.81 49.34 -13.96
CA GLN A 801 46.21 48.49 -14.95
C GLN A 801 47.10 47.24 -15.16
N LEU A 802 46.46 46.06 -15.05
CA LEU A 802 47.15 44.78 -15.23
C LEU A 802 46.70 44.14 -16.55
N ASP A 803 47.69 43.61 -17.28
CA ASP A 803 47.43 42.90 -18.52
C ASP A 803 46.97 41.48 -18.22
N SER A 804 45.75 41.09 -18.70
CA SER A 804 45.24 39.72 -18.68
C SER A 804 45.14 39.04 -17.30
N ALA A 805 44.88 39.78 -16.23
CA ALA A 805 44.60 39.24 -14.92
C ALA A 805 43.15 38.73 -14.79
N ASP A 806 42.93 37.64 -14.10
CA ASP A 806 41.55 37.24 -13.74
C ASP A 806 41.06 37.93 -12.45
N PRO A 807 39.76 37.92 -12.12
CA PRO A 807 39.25 38.60 -10.93
C PRO A 807 39.82 38.07 -9.62
N GLU A 808 40.19 36.80 -9.54
CA GLU A 808 40.78 36.17 -8.35
C GLU A 808 42.24 36.64 -8.18
N MET A 809 42.98 36.78 -9.27
CA MET A 809 44.35 37.32 -9.31
C MET A 809 44.37 38.82 -8.90
N LEU A 810 43.39 39.65 -9.37
CA LEU A 810 43.26 41.04 -8.92
C LEU A 810 43.02 41.13 -7.41
N ALA A 811 42.13 40.26 -6.86
CA ALA A 811 41.80 40.23 -5.44
C ALA A 811 43.05 39.88 -4.59
N ASN A 812 43.78 38.81 -4.99
CA ASN A 812 44.97 38.34 -4.29
C ASN A 812 46.10 39.41 -4.32
N LEU A 813 46.29 40.08 -5.44
CA LEU A 813 47.28 41.15 -5.60
C LEU A 813 46.91 42.42 -4.78
N ALA A 814 45.61 42.77 -4.71
CA ALA A 814 45.15 43.87 -3.89
C ALA A 814 45.32 43.58 -2.39
N ASP A 815 45.06 42.36 -1.96
CA ASP A 815 45.24 41.90 -0.57
C ASP A 815 46.71 41.87 -0.18
N SER A 816 47.59 41.27 -0.98
CA SER A 816 49.02 41.23 -0.71
C SER A 816 49.67 42.62 -0.72
N THR A 817 49.26 43.52 -1.59
CA THR A 817 49.68 44.92 -1.64
C THR A 817 49.22 45.70 -0.42
N ALA A 818 47.99 45.51 0.07
CA ALA A 818 47.47 46.14 1.26
C ALA A 818 48.23 45.66 2.52
N GLN A 819 48.55 44.36 2.61
CA GLN A 819 49.36 43.80 3.70
C GLN A 819 50.79 44.41 3.75
N ARG A 820 51.40 44.65 2.58
CA ARG A 820 52.73 45.24 2.48
C ARG A 820 52.78 46.72 2.89
N LEU A 821 51.74 47.49 2.48
CA LEU A 821 51.73 48.94 2.68
C LEU A 821 51.08 49.38 4.01
N HIS A 822 50.43 48.48 4.73
CA HIS A 822 49.78 48.64 6.03
C HIS A 822 48.68 49.78 6.07
N SER A 823 48.82 50.82 5.34
CA SER A 823 47.88 51.96 5.23
C SER A 823 47.81 52.42 3.78
N ALA A 824 46.84 52.00 3.02
CA ALA A 824 46.69 52.26 1.61
C ALA A 824 45.28 52.05 1.02
N VAL A 825 45.00 52.76 -0.07
CA VAL A 825 43.94 52.44 -1.01
C VAL A 825 44.52 51.80 -2.25
N ILE A 826 44.07 50.63 -2.61
CA ILE A 826 44.53 49.90 -3.79
C ILE A 826 43.32 49.79 -4.77
N VAL A 827 43.48 50.20 -6.03
CA VAL A 827 42.51 50.01 -7.06
C VAL A 827 43.21 49.43 -8.29
N LEU A 828 42.88 48.20 -8.61
CA LEU A 828 43.45 47.49 -9.76
C LEU A 828 42.38 47.25 -10.80
N GLY A 829 42.78 47.37 -12.10
CA GLY A 829 41.88 47.12 -13.20
C GLY A 829 42.54 46.24 -14.27
N THR A 830 41.73 45.43 -14.95
CA THR A 830 42.20 44.58 -16.05
C THR A 830 41.15 44.45 -17.13
N VAL A 831 41.60 44.07 -18.32
CA VAL A 831 40.74 43.64 -19.43
C VAL A 831 40.98 42.15 -19.67
N SER A 832 39.99 41.32 -19.49
CA SER A 832 40.05 39.91 -19.78
C SER A 832 38.80 39.46 -20.56
N ALA A 833 39.02 38.75 -21.67
CA ALA A 833 37.94 38.28 -22.57
C ALA A 833 36.95 39.39 -23.01
N GLY A 834 37.52 40.63 -23.28
CA GLY A 834 36.70 41.75 -23.73
C GLY A 834 35.85 42.42 -22.65
N LYS A 835 36.03 42.07 -21.36
CA LYS A 835 35.33 42.69 -20.22
C LYS A 835 36.35 43.34 -19.28
N VAL A 836 35.95 44.48 -18.69
CA VAL A 836 36.75 45.12 -17.66
C VAL A 836 36.41 44.53 -16.29
N SER A 837 37.41 44.27 -15.45
CA SER A 837 37.27 43.91 -14.07
C SER A 837 38.08 44.84 -13.19
N PHE A 838 37.48 45.25 -12.08
CA PHE A 838 38.13 46.09 -11.06
C PHE A 838 38.13 45.38 -9.71
N ALA A 839 39.20 45.55 -8.95
CA ALA A 839 39.25 45.23 -7.52
C ALA A 839 39.73 46.44 -6.73
N ALA A 840 39.05 46.76 -5.65
CA ALA A 840 39.46 47.81 -4.73
C ALA A 840 39.63 47.27 -3.30
N LYS A 841 40.73 47.66 -2.65
CA LYS A 841 41.04 47.34 -1.26
C LYS A 841 41.32 48.63 -0.51
N VAL A 842 40.75 48.78 0.70
CA VAL A 842 41.00 49.93 1.62
C VAL A 842 41.38 49.37 2.96
N THR A 843 42.45 49.82 3.56
CA THR A 843 42.89 49.39 4.88
C THR A 843 42.03 49.91 6.02
N PRO A 844 41.96 49.16 7.18
CA PRO A 844 41.02 49.52 8.25
C PRO A 844 41.16 50.94 8.81
N ASP A 845 42.38 51.46 8.89
CA ASP A 845 42.69 52.81 9.35
C ASP A 845 42.10 53.90 8.44
N LEU A 846 42.07 53.64 7.12
CA LEU A 846 41.47 54.55 6.15
C LEU A 846 39.94 54.38 6.02
N ILE A 847 39.42 53.21 6.35
CA ILE A 847 37.98 53.03 6.51
C ILE A 847 37.45 53.88 7.68
N ALA A 848 38.20 53.93 8.78
CA ALA A 848 37.84 54.79 9.91
C ALA A 848 37.87 56.31 9.55
N GLN A 849 38.53 56.66 8.49
CA GLN A 849 38.59 58.02 7.94
C GLN A 849 37.52 58.29 6.87
N GLY A 850 36.53 57.40 6.71
CA GLY A 850 35.39 57.53 5.80
C GLY A 850 35.57 56.98 4.39
N LEU A 851 36.70 56.32 4.08
CA LEU A 851 36.89 55.68 2.79
C LEU A 851 36.23 54.31 2.72
N HIS A 852 35.68 53.98 1.56
CA HIS A 852 34.88 52.71 1.39
C HIS A 852 35.13 52.09 0.02
N ALA A 853 35.76 50.92 0.00
CA ALA A 853 36.12 50.22 -1.27
C ALA A 853 34.90 49.99 -2.20
N GLY A 854 33.76 49.60 -1.60
CA GLY A 854 32.52 49.34 -2.36
C GLY A 854 31.97 50.57 -3.07
N ASN A 855 32.07 51.73 -2.43
CA ASN A 855 31.66 52.98 -3.06
C ASN A 855 32.64 53.44 -4.16
N LEU A 856 33.91 53.30 -3.86
CA LEU A 856 34.98 53.68 -4.80
C LEU A 856 34.90 52.84 -6.09
N VAL A 857 34.84 51.51 -5.97
CA VAL A 857 34.80 50.61 -7.15
C VAL A 857 33.51 50.78 -7.96
N ARG A 858 32.38 51.16 -7.28
CA ARG A 858 31.11 51.40 -7.95
C ARG A 858 31.19 52.59 -8.88
N GLU A 859 31.76 53.68 -8.42
CA GLU A 859 31.92 54.91 -9.23
C GLU A 859 32.93 54.71 -10.38
N VAL A 860 34.03 53.99 -10.13
CA VAL A 860 35.00 53.60 -11.12
C VAL A 860 34.36 52.74 -12.23
N ALA A 861 33.54 51.76 -11.84
CA ALA A 861 32.91 50.86 -12.80
C ALA A 861 31.81 51.57 -13.63
N LYS A 862 31.13 52.59 -13.11
CA LYS A 862 30.19 53.39 -13.90
C LYS A 862 30.84 54.09 -15.11
N ILE A 863 32.07 54.58 -14.97
CA ILE A 863 32.82 55.17 -16.05
C ILE A 863 33.10 54.17 -17.17
N ALA A 864 33.34 52.90 -16.83
CA ALA A 864 33.55 51.81 -17.76
C ALA A 864 32.21 51.15 -18.20
N GLY A 865 31.07 51.79 -18.01
CA GLY A 865 29.76 51.29 -18.46
C GLY A 865 29.29 50.05 -17.68
N GLY A 866 29.68 49.91 -16.45
CA GLY A 866 29.35 48.76 -15.61
C GLY A 866 28.90 49.10 -14.22
N GLY A 867 29.00 48.13 -13.28
CA GLY A 867 28.61 48.27 -11.93
C GLY A 867 29.22 47.22 -11.02
N GLY A 868 29.05 47.42 -9.73
CA GLY A 868 29.52 46.50 -8.72
C GLY A 868 29.48 47.10 -7.36
N GLY A 869 30.10 46.51 -6.38
CA GLY A 869 30.15 46.99 -5.00
C GLY A 869 30.77 45.92 -4.11
N GLY A 870 30.73 46.12 -2.87
CA GLY A 870 31.25 45.24 -1.88
C GLY A 870 31.35 45.86 -0.51
N ARG A 871 32.13 45.32 0.36
CA ARG A 871 32.37 45.78 1.71
C ARG A 871 33.26 47.04 1.73
N ALA A 872 33.36 47.65 2.91
CA ALA A 872 34.19 48.82 3.09
C ALA A 872 35.70 48.51 2.88
N ASP A 873 36.15 47.31 3.22
CA ASP A 873 37.52 46.83 3.15
C ASP A 873 37.93 46.34 1.79
N PHE A 874 36.96 45.67 1.09
CA PHE A 874 37.21 45.00 -0.22
C PHE A 874 35.95 45.02 -1.11
N ALA A 875 36.11 45.26 -2.38
CA ALA A 875 35.04 45.28 -3.36
C ALA A 875 35.57 44.98 -4.78
N GLN A 876 34.66 44.39 -5.57
CA GLN A 876 34.92 44.09 -6.98
C GLN A 876 33.77 44.63 -7.85
N ALA A 877 34.13 45.04 -9.07
CA ALA A 877 33.15 45.50 -10.05
C ALA A 877 33.57 45.12 -11.47
N GLY A 878 32.60 45.14 -12.38
CA GLY A 878 32.83 44.87 -13.79
C GLY A 878 32.40 46.03 -14.68
N GLY A 879 33.06 46.20 -15.82
CA GLY A 879 32.71 47.18 -16.84
C GLY A 879 32.52 46.52 -18.22
N ARG A 880 31.75 47.14 -19.09
CA ARG A 880 31.48 46.66 -20.46
C ARG A 880 32.32 47.29 -21.54
N ASP A 881 32.94 48.45 -21.24
CA ASP A 881 33.73 49.21 -22.20
C ASP A 881 35.24 49.13 -21.86
N PRO A 882 36.00 48.26 -22.54
CA PRO A 882 37.44 48.14 -22.33
C PRO A 882 38.21 49.43 -22.66
N GLY A 883 37.75 50.26 -23.60
CA GLY A 883 38.41 51.53 -24.00
C GLY A 883 38.38 52.58 -22.89
N LYS A 884 37.54 52.43 -21.90
CA LYS A 884 37.40 53.33 -20.74
C LYS A 884 38.12 52.88 -19.47
N LEU A 885 38.88 51.79 -19.49
CA LEU A 885 39.60 51.33 -18.33
C LEU A 885 40.59 52.39 -17.79
N ALA A 886 41.43 52.98 -18.67
CA ALA A 886 42.39 54.02 -18.27
C ALA A 886 41.70 55.28 -17.73
N GLU A 887 40.57 55.74 -18.32
CA GLU A 887 39.78 56.86 -17.85
C GLU A 887 39.18 56.57 -16.45
N ALA A 888 38.68 55.40 -16.27
CA ALA A 888 38.07 54.95 -14.98
C ALA A 888 39.12 54.86 -13.85
N LEU A 889 40.33 54.36 -14.14
CA LEU A 889 41.44 54.37 -13.17
C LEU A 889 41.97 55.77 -12.88
N ALA A 890 42.05 56.63 -13.92
CA ALA A 890 42.46 58.03 -13.74
C ALA A 890 41.52 58.87 -12.87
N ALA A 891 40.23 58.46 -12.75
CA ALA A 891 39.26 59.14 -11.91
C ALA A 891 39.39 58.79 -10.39
N VAL A 892 40.13 57.75 -10.04
CA VAL A 892 40.26 57.23 -8.66
C VAL A 892 40.78 58.31 -7.70
N PRO A 893 41.79 59.16 -7.97
CA PRO A 893 42.25 60.18 -7.04
C PRO A 893 41.16 61.18 -6.65
N GLY A 894 40.37 61.61 -7.63
CA GLY A 894 39.23 62.50 -7.41
C GLY A 894 38.11 61.89 -6.58
N LEU A 895 37.83 60.59 -6.78
CA LEU A 895 36.82 59.87 -6.03
C LEU A 895 37.26 59.64 -4.58
N ILE A 896 38.52 59.37 -4.30
CA ILE A 896 39.08 59.26 -2.95
C ILE A 896 38.94 60.61 -2.23
N THR A 897 39.28 61.72 -2.87
CA THR A 897 39.15 63.09 -2.31
C THR A 897 37.70 63.43 -2.00
N ALA A 898 36.79 63.11 -2.88
CA ALA A 898 35.35 63.33 -2.68
C ALA A 898 34.78 62.51 -1.50
N GLN A 899 35.19 61.26 -1.30
CA GLN A 899 34.74 60.45 -0.16
C GLN A 899 35.21 61.04 1.17
N ARG A 900 36.44 61.58 1.26
CA ARG A 900 36.95 62.23 2.49
C ARG A 900 36.17 63.48 2.85
N THR A 901 35.77 64.23 1.85
CA THR A 901 35.01 65.51 2.11
C THR A 901 33.58 65.24 2.60
N VAL A 902 32.98 64.11 2.30
CA VAL A 902 31.66 63.74 2.75
C VAL A 902 31.71 63.08 4.16
N GLY A 903 32.83 62.43 4.53
CA GLY A 903 33.02 61.83 5.85
C GLY A 903 33.45 62.80 6.93
N ALA A 904 33.78 64.06 6.57
CA ALA A 904 34.17 65.12 7.53
C ALA A 904 33.01 66.08 7.84
N LYS A 905 31.83 65.83 7.42
CA LYS A 905 30.57 66.44 7.84
C LYS A 905 29.79 65.41 8.64
#